data_381d1924d5757cb47e75cfb62538534a
#
_entry.id   381d1924d5757cb47e75cfb62538534a
#
_cell.length_a   1.000
_cell.length_b   1.000
_cell.length_c   1.000
_cell.angle_alpha   90.00
_cell.angle_beta   90.00
_cell.angle_gamma   90.00
#
_symmetry.space_group_name_H-M   'P 1'
#
loop_
_entity.id
_entity.type
_entity.pdbx_description
1 polymer ?
#
loop_
_entity_poly.entity_id
_entity_poly.type
_entity_poly.pdbx_seq_one_letter_code
_entity_poly.pdbx_strand_id
1 'polypeptide(L)'
;GGGQTLTVNLAGAPGEADGQGAKINNLMGAAGSSLAVNNTGDGTAVVILNNKQMTTGEDDIDPAGQDTVMGGSITGGNNVAFIKEGTGTLTVGGTMDVETLALREGNIVLNGASNTLDTLTLEGGGLTINGNAEVGTITGTEAGGSLTIQGTFDLTGTSNINDGAITGTGSLRIREGAELALGGEARLDGTSVTADGTLTLTGTESGTISSLSGSGTLSMNGGRLSISSATTSSGTFSGTLAGSGTLDISGQATQYLQTGNKDYDLAVRDGGVLVLKGTSDAPALDYRNVAVGSAGTLRIEAIGHEAGDSNTSLNVGSIDFQSGSTTEFVYNLSASDPFGSAMLTADSITIGNGAGFSLANMEGNTGLGTYDNLDGVVLMTADTIDGLTEGESISVGTSGLFAVYYKDATMSRKGNHIVLNATVQQDNIFTPAVNSHNSGAGSELLWEAKNNLDATSQLGQAMHSISTMITGDNPDLAGASRALAAVAGSTVNALGTAQRDALRGQMGWIRNRTTLMGVNPAYVNDDLPRFHMWMEGTGSYAKLDTRGDESGYQLTTWGGTVGMDVDINDRFTAGAAFTANYGSLTASAADTADGDLDSYYVNLFARYQYRKWSHLLILTGGWNDASLTRTVDYGTGSYQARGNTTGSGFGAMYELAYDIALNEDRSVILQPLFNASIVTTRMDGYRESGSAGNAGLKVEDQELTTAAVAVGARLSGLMGSNVFGREALGEVRVNVSQDMGDRRGQANVGFLADPSYTRPVYGAKVGSTAFQIGAGLSVPVGTQGVIFVD
;
A
#
# COMPACT_ATOMS: atom_id res chain seq x y z
N GLY A 1 8.00 46.64 -2.96
CA GLY A 1 9.14 45.83 -2.68
C GLY A 1 8.91 44.85 -1.55
N GLY A 2 9.05 43.58 -1.84
CA GLY A 2 8.95 42.56 -0.80
C GLY A 2 10.04 42.75 0.26
N GLY A 3 9.75 42.35 1.51
CA GLY A 3 10.70 42.33 2.60
C GLY A 3 10.81 43.64 3.40
N GLN A 4 9.85 44.54 3.33
CA GLN A 4 9.80 45.76 4.17
C GLN A 4 8.98 45.51 5.44
N THR A 5 9.53 45.90 6.60
CA THR A 5 8.82 45.86 7.90
C THR A 5 8.38 47.26 8.27
N LEU A 6 7.09 47.44 8.54
CA LEU A 6 6.57 48.62 9.20
C LEU A 6 6.53 48.35 10.71
N THR A 7 7.32 49.03 11.49
CA THR A 7 7.24 48.93 12.95
C THR A 7 6.47 50.12 13.50
N VAL A 8 5.45 49.83 14.27
CA VAL A 8 4.63 50.85 14.97
C VAL A 8 4.82 50.67 16.47
N ASN A 9 5.29 51.71 17.14
CA ASN A 9 5.44 51.72 18.58
C ASN A 9 4.27 52.53 19.19
N LEU A 10 3.47 51.87 20.00
CA LEU A 10 2.33 52.50 20.70
C LEU A 10 2.60 52.52 22.21
N ALA A 11 2.13 53.53 22.88
CA ALA A 11 2.14 53.59 24.34
C ALA A 11 0.73 53.28 24.86
N GLY A 12 0.55 52.05 25.38
CA GLY A 12 -0.69 51.70 26.09
C GLY A 12 -0.75 52.35 27.46
N ALA A 13 -1.85 53.00 27.80
CA ALA A 13 -2.07 53.60 29.12
C ALA A 13 -2.99 52.77 29.97
N PRO A 14 -2.76 52.58 31.28
CA PRO A 14 -3.66 51.85 32.16
C PRO A 14 -5.04 52.48 32.20
N GLY A 15 -6.10 51.72 31.82
CA GLY A 15 -7.50 52.17 31.93
C GLY A 15 -8.07 52.93 30.73
N GLU A 16 -7.39 52.95 29.57
CA GLU A 16 -7.97 53.47 28.33
C GLU A 16 -9.15 52.58 27.88
N ALA A 17 -10.27 53.20 27.57
CA ALA A 17 -11.43 52.52 27.08
C ALA A 17 -11.25 52.00 25.64
N ASP A 18 -11.84 50.89 25.33
CA ASP A 18 -11.98 50.34 23.98
C ASP A 18 -12.38 51.45 22.98
N GLY A 19 -11.61 51.69 21.97
CA GLY A 19 -11.87 52.64 20.90
C GLY A 19 -10.95 53.85 20.79
N GLN A 20 -9.96 54.01 21.68
CA GLN A 20 -8.93 55.09 21.58
C GLN A 20 -7.56 54.63 20.98
N GLY A 21 -7.56 53.48 20.29
CA GLY A 21 -6.38 52.90 19.69
C GLY A 21 -5.94 53.55 18.36
N ALA A 22 -4.74 53.22 17.88
CA ALA A 22 -4.29 53.60 16.56
C ALA A 22 -5.16 52.94 15.47
N LYS A 23 -5.77 53.78 14.60
CA LYS A 23 -6.65 53.26 13.51
C LYS A 23 -5.82 53.12 12.21
N ILE A 24 -5.92 51.89 11.62
CA ILE A 24 -5.40 51.60 10.31
C ILE A 24 -6.58 51.36 9.38
N ASN A 25 -6.87 52.28 8.48
CA ASN A 25 -8.06 52.15 7.65
C ASN A 25 -7.95 51.07 6.59
N ASN A 26 -6.82 50.94 5.89
CA ASN A 26 -6.64 49.93 4.88
C ASN A 26 -5.22 49.37 4.98
N LEU A 27 -5.10 48.17 5.55
CA LEU A 27 -3.81 47.52 5.67
C LEU A 27 -3.53 46.72 4.39
N MET A 28 -2.47 47.10 3.65
CA MET A 28 -2.04 46.43 2.45
C MET A 28 -0.53 46.19 2.48
N GLY A 29 -0.12 45.00 2.01
CA GLY A 29 1.30 44.70 1.91
C GLY A 29 1.57 43.60 0.89
N ALA A 30 2.70 43.65 0.19
CA ALA A 30 3.14 42.58 -0.71
C ALA A 30 3.59 41.35 0.09
N ALA A 31 3.76 40.23 -0.59
CA ALA A 31 4.36 39.04 0.01
C ALA A 31 5.76 39.36 0.58
N GLY A 32 6.05 38.89 1.79
CA GLY A 32 7.30 39.15 2.52
C GLY A 32 7.37 40.50 3.23
N SER A 33 6.32 41.36 3.16
CA SER A 33 6.24 42.52 4.05
C SER A 33 5.74 42.14 5.42
N SER A 34 5.98 42.93 6.44
CA SER A 34 5.47 42.69 7.80
C SER A 34 4.98 43.95 8.47
N LEU A 35 3.94 43.81 9.29
CA LEU A 35 3.55 44.84 10.26
C LEU A 35 3.93 44.34 11.65
N ALA A 36 4.78 45.06 12.34
CA ALA A 36 5.13 44.78 13.73
C ALA A 36 4.62 45.90 14.61
N VAL A 37 3.89 45.57 15.67
CA VAL A 37 3.38 46.55 16.63
C VAL A 37 3.94 46.23 18.01
N ASN A 38 4.57 47.21 18.62
CA ASN A 38 5.17 47.11 19.94
C ASN A 38 4.42 48.00 20.93
N ASN A 39 4.16 47.51 22.10
CA ASN A 39 3.69 48.30 23.22
C ASN A 39 4.89 48.84 24.01
N THR A 40 4.94 50.14 24.19
CA THR A 40 5.98 50.80 24.98
C THR A 40 5.48 51.37 26.28
N GLY A 41 4.18 51.17 26.64
CA GLY A 41 3.54 51.63 27.87
C GLY A 41 3.18 50.47 28.82
N ASP A 42 2.65 50.79 29.96
CA ASP A 42 2.23 49.83 31.02
C ASP A 42 0.82 49.27 30.85
N GLY A 43 0.03 49.81 29.90
CA GLY A 43 -1.32 49.35 29.56
C GLY A 43 -1.37 48.59 28.24
N THR A 44 -2.58 48.17 27.82
CA THR A 44 -2.76 47.52 26.51
C THR A 44 -2.71 48.51 25.36
N ALA A 45 -1.87 48.28 24.36
CA ALA A 45 -1.88 49.06 23.12
C ALA A 45 -2.94 48.51 22.16
N VAL A 46 -3.83 49.35 21.68
CA VAL A 46 -4.93 48.92 20.80
C VAL A 46 -4.67 49.37 19.37
N VAL A 47 -4.80 48.42 18.42
CA VAL A 47 -4.76 48.66 16.98
C VAL A 47 -6.10 48.30 16.36
N ILE A 48 -6.76 49.30 15.77
CA ILE A 48 -8.05 49.11 15.10
C ILE A 48 -7.85 48.97 13.60
N LEU A 49 -8.15 47.77 13.05
CA LEU A 49 -8.14 47.47 11.64
C LEU A 49 -9.51 47.78 11.04
N ASN A 50 -9.65 48.92 10.42
CA ASN A 50 -10.94 49.52 10.10
C ASN A 50 -11.32 49.45 8.62
N ASN A 51 -11.14 48.43 7.95
CA ASN A 51 -11.35 48.23 6.49
C ASN A 51 -12.58 48.97 5.90
N LYS A 52 -12.56 50.30 5.90
CA LYS A 52 -13.60 51.19 5.38
C LYS A 52 -13.14 51.85 4.09
N GLN A 53 -14.03 52.02 3.12
CA GLN A 53 -13.76 52.76 1.90
C GLN A 53 -13.68 54.27 2.21
N MET A 54 -12.56 54.93 1.87
CA MET A 54 -12.47 56.37 1.92
C MET A 54 -13.06 56.96 0.66
N THR A 55 -14.17 57.75 0.80
CA THR A 55 -14.69 58.57 -0.31
C THR A 55 -13.97 59.88 -0.38
N THR A 56 -13.77 60.45 -1.56
CA THR A 56 -13.04 61.70 -1.81
C THR A 56 -13.82 62.96 -1.48
N GLY A 57 -14.72 62.94 -0.53
CA GLY A 57 -15.54 64.09 -0.09
C GLY A 57 -15.65 64.14 1.45
N GLU A 58 -15.61 65.32 1.98
CA GLU A 58 -15.67 65.56 3.42
C GLU A 58 -16.79 64.79 4.12
N ASP A 59 -16.42 64.05 5.17
CA ASP A 59 -17.29 63.37 6.17
C ASP A 59 -18.18 62.19 5.79
N ASP A 60 -18.18 61.68 4.57
CA ASP A 60 -19.00 60.50 4.23
C ASP A 60 -18.14 59.26 4.13
N ILE A 61 -18.15 58.44 5.17
CA ILE A 61 -17.58 57.10 5.22
C ILE A 61 -18.61 56.16 4.60
N ASP A 62 -18.36 55.63 3.40
CA ASP A 62 -19.18 54.61 2.78
C ASP A 62 -19.31 53.39 3.76
N PRO A 63 -20.49 52.98 4.15
CA PRO A 63 -20.67 51.78 4.96
C PRO A 63 -20.26 50.48 4.26
N ALA A 64 -20.08 50.48 2.94
CA ALA A 64 -19.52 49.35 2.18
C ALA A 64 -18.04 49.17 2.54
N GLY A 65 -17.72 48.04 3.16
CA GLY A 65 -16.35 47.72 3.53
C GLY A 65 -15.46 47.48 2.31
N GLN A 66 -14.19 47.79 2.44
CA GLN A 66 -13.19 47.51 1.42
C GLN A 66 -12.35 46.27 1.77
N ASP A 67 -12.30 45.29 0.87
CA ASP A 67 -11.42 44.15 1.02
C ASP A 67 -9.95 44.55 0.80
N THR A 68 -9.11 44.11 1.71
CA THR A 68 -7.66 44.40 1.67
C THR A 68 -6.83 43.14 1.86
N VAL A 69 -5.60 43.16 1.31
CA VAL A 69 -4.67 42.02 1.38
C VAL A 69 -3.36 42.48 1.98
N MET A 70 -3.00 41.91 3.11
CA MET A 70 -1.65 41.92 3.67
C MET A 70 -0.93 40.65 3.26
N GLY A 71 -0.15 40.69 2.20
CA GLY A 71 0.56 39.53 1.67
C GLY A 71 1.67 38.98 2.58
N GLY A 72 2.06 39.74 3.60
CA GLY A 72 3.06 39.37 4.60
C GLY A 72 2.45 39.12 5.97
N SER A 73 3.25 39.20 7.01
CA SER A 73 2.90 38.84 8.39
C SER A 73 2.49 40.04 9.23
N ILE A 74 1.64 39.79 10.24
CA ILE A 74 1.26 40.74 11.29
C ILE A 74 1.74 40.16 12.62
N THR A 75 2.55 40.95 13.34
CA THR A 75 3.01 40.57 14.69
C THR A 75 2.68 41.67 15.69
N GLY A 76 2.19 41.26 16.84
CA GLY A 76 1.94 42.11 18.00
C GLY A 76 2.86 41.73 19.15
N GLY A 77 3.51 42.70 19.80
CA GLY A 77 4.23 42.42 21.06
C GLY A 77 3.28 42.19 22.21
N ASN A 78 3.81 41.95 23.42
CA ASN A 78 3.04 41.77 24.63
C ASN A 78 2.13 42.95 24.90
N ASN A 79 0.91 42.68 25.39
CA ASN A 79 -0.13 43.68 25.67
C ASN A 79 -0.51 44.53 24.42
N VAL A 80 -0.64 43.88 23.25
CA VAL A 80 -1.15 44.50 22.02
C VAL A 80 -2.44 43.78 21.62
N ALA A 81 -3.54 44.55 21.52
CA ALA A 81 -4.80 44.06 21.02
C ALA A 81 -5.09 44.55 19.60
N PHE A 82 -5.44 43.66 18.70
CA PHE A 82 -5.96 43.99 17.40
C PHE A 82 -7.47 43.85 17.36
N ILE A 83 -8.14 44.89 16.91
CA ILE A 83 -9.62 44.94 16.80
C ILE A 83 -9.94 45.12 15.31
N LYS A 84 -10.67 44.20 14.73
CA LYS A 84 -11.23 44.30 13.38
C LYS A 84 -12.59 44.97 13.43
N GLU A 85 -12.70 46.13 12.83
CA GLU A 85 -13.95 46.90 12.64
C GLU A 85 -14.18 47.10 11.12
N GLY A 86 -15.42 47.43 10.76
CA GLY A 86 -15.83 47.67 9.38
C GLY A 86 -16.04 46.39 8.60
N THR A 87 -16.99 46.44 7.65
CA THR A 87 -17.61 45.28 7.00
C THR A 87 -16.72 44.55 5.96
N GLY A 88 -15.58 45.16 5.57
CA GLY A 88 -14.66 44.56 4.59
C GLY A 88 -13.83 43.40 5.15
N THR A 89 -13.25 42.60 4.25
CA THR A 89 -12.37 41.49 4.58
C THR A 89 -10.90 41.89 4.57
N LEU A 90 -10.15 41.51 5.61
CA LEU A 90 -8.71 41.56 5.63
C LEU A 90 -8.15 40.16 5.39
N THR A 91 -7.40 39.98 4.30
CA THR A 91 -6.69 38.72 4.03
C THR A 91 -5.22 38.89 4.45
N VAL A 92 -4.75 38.01 5.33
CA VAL A 92 -3.36 37.92 5.78
C VAL A 92 -2.70 36.73 5.09
N GLY A 93 -1.75 37.00 4.21
CA GLY A 93 -1.06 35.96 3.43
C GLY A 93 0.09 35.32 4.18
N GLY A 94 0.75 36.06 5.08
CA GLY A 94 1.75 35.54 6.01
C GLY A 94 1.17 35.12 7.34
N THR A 95 2.00 34.99 8.36
CA THR A 95 1.56 34.62 9.72
C THR A 95 0.91 35.78 10.45
N MET A 96 -0.05 35.50 11.30
CA MET A 96 -0.56 36.41 12.31
C MET A 96 -0.19 35.88 13.68
N ASP A 97 0.61 36.63 14.40
CA ASP A 97 1.12 36.29 15.73
C ASP A 97 0.82 37.47 16.67
N VAL A 98 -0.26 37.36 17.42
CA VAL A 98 -0.80 38.45 18.24
C VAL A 98 -1.42 37.91 19.53
N GLU A 99 -1.29 38.69 20.60
CA GLU A 99 -1.85 38.30 21.91
C GLU A 99 -3.39 38.34 21.89
N THR A 100 -3.99 39.42 21.39
CA THR A 100 -5.43 39.56 21.36
C THR A 100 -5.93 39.95 19.98
N LEU A 101 -6.94 39.22 19.49
CA LEU A 101 -7.70 39.54 18.28
C LEU A 101 -9.19 39.61 18.59
N ALA A 102 -9.82 40.77 18.43
CA ALA A 102 -11.25 40.95 18.56
C ALA A 102 -11.89 41.23 17.20
N LEU A 103 -12.93 40.50 16.84
CA LEU A 103 -13.66 40.62 15.58
C LEU A 103 -15.04 41.19 15.86
N ARG A 104 -15.22 42.51 15.62
CA ARG A 104 -16.46 43.21 15.81
C ARG A 104 -17.34 43.21 14.56
N GLU A 105 -16.72 43.48 13.42
CA GLU A 105 -17.39 43.52 12.12
C GLU A 105 -16.50 43.01 11.02
N GLY A 106 -17.07 42.54 9.90
CA GLY A 106 -16.40 42.07 8.72
C GLY A 106 -15.60 40.78 8.96
N ASN A 107 -14.63 40.52 8.12
CA ASN A 107 -13.95 39.24 8.16
C ASN A 107 -12.42 39.39 8.20
N ILE A 108 -11.76 38.41 8.79
CA ILE A 108 -10.32 38.15 8.60
C ILE A 108 -10.13 36.77 8.00
N VAL A 109 -9.25 36.67 7.01
CA VAL A 109 -8.82 35.40 6.37
C VAL A 109 -7.35 35.18 6.63
N LEU A 110 -6.99 34.12 7.34
CA LEU A 110 -5.62 33.75 7.65
C LEU A 110 -5.14 32.62 6.72
N ASN A 111 -4.21 32.95 5.83
CA ASN A 111 -3.59 32.00 4.91
C ASN A 111 -2.22 31.49 5.40
N GLY A 112 -1.69 32.07 6.49
CA GLY A 112 -0.40 31.72 7.05
C GLY A 112 -0.33 30.25 7.48
N ALA A 113 0.83 29.64 7.31
CA ALA A 113 1.04 28.24 7.68
C ALA A 113 1.07 28.00 9.20
N SER A 114 1.27 29.05 9.99
CA SER A 114 1.29 29.00 11.45
C SER A 114 0.85 30.36 11.99
N ASN A 115 -0.35 30.47 12.57
CA ASN A 115 -0.86 31.65 13.20
C ASN A 115 -0.99 31.39 14.70
N THR A 116 -0.69 32.39 15.54
CA THR A 116 -0.77 32.27 17.01
C THR A 116 -1.60 33.42 17.56
N LEU A 117 -2.63 33.08 18.33
CA LEU A 117 -3.55 34.00 18.98
C LEU A 117 -3.73 33.56 20.43
N ASP A 118 -3.32 34.35 21.42
CA ASP A 118 -3.55 33.95 22.80
C ASP A 118 -5.04 34.09 23.16
N THR A 119 -5.69 35.15 22.67
CA THR A 119 -7.13 35.36 22.86
C THR A 119 -7.80 35.77 21.56
N LEU A 120 -8.86 35.05 21.19
CA LEU A 120 -9.75 35.38 20.08
C LEU A 120 -11.13 35.73 20.63
N THR A 121 -11.61 36.95 20.33
CA THR A 121 -12.98 37.40 20.69
C THR A 121 -13.82 37.54 19.43
N LEU A 122 -14.94 36.82 19.37
CA LEU A 122 -15.91 36.85 18.27
C LEU A 122 -17.13 37.65 18.73
N GLU A 123 -17.19 38.95 18.36
CA GLU A 123 -18.26 39.86 18.75
C GLU A 123 -19.37 40.05 17.69
N GLY A 124 -19.07 39.74 16.43
CA GLY A 124 -19.99 39.86 15.28
C GLY A 124 -19.31 39.66 13.93
N GLY A 125 -17.98 39.66 13.90
CA GLY A 125 -17.18 39.42 12.71
C GLY A 125 -16.88 37.93 12.47
N GLY A 126 -16.26 37.62 11.32
CA GLY A 126 -15.86 36.26 10.92
C GLY A 126 -14.37 36.07 10.85
N LEU A 127 -13.87 34.93 11.30
CA LEU A 127 -12.52 34.45 11.09
C LEU A 127 -12.51 33.21 10.18
N THR A 128 -11.75 33.26 9.10
CA THR A 128 -11.49 32.12 8.24
C THR A 128 -10.04 31.70 8.34
N ILE A 129 -9.79 30.45 8.67
CA ILE A 129 -8.44 29.88 8.78
C ILE A 129 -8.25 28.86 7.66
N ASN A 130 -7.45 29.24 6.65
CA ASN A 130 -7.08 28.37 5.54
C ASN A 130 -5.79 27.60 5.85
N GLY A 131 -4.89 28.17 6.64
CA GLY A 131 -3.67 27.51 7.13
C GLY A 131 -3.87 26.88 8.50
N ASN A 132 -2.87 27.00 9.38
CA ASN A 132 -2.94 26.47 10.74
C ASN A 132 -3.03 27.66 11.73
N ALA A 133 -3.77 27.49 12.81
CA ALA A 133 -3.81 28.44 13.90
C ALA A 133 -3.77 27.71 15.25
N GLU A 134 -2.98 28.26 16.17
CA GLU A 134 -3.01 27.92 17.59
C GLU A 134 -3.65 29.08 18.34
N VAL A 135 -4.67 28.79 19.13
CA VAL A 135 -5.46 29.80 19.86
C VAL A 135 -5.53 29.40 21.33
N GLY A 136 -5.15 30.31 22.19
CA GLY A 136 -5.22 30.10 23.64
C GLY A 136 -6.67 30.01 24.11
N THR A 137 -7.43 31.07 23.95
CA THR A 137 -8.84 31.10 24.36
C THR A 137 -9.71 31.72 23.28
N ILE A 138 -10.98 31.25 23.22
CA ILE A 138 -12.01 31.84 22.40
C ILE A 138 -13.13 32.33 23.31
N THR A 139 -13.57 33.57 23.12
CA THR A 139 -14.75 34.10 23.75
C THR A 139 -15.72 34.55 22.66
N GLY A 140 -16.97 34.14 22.77
CA GLY A 140 -18.05 34.58 21.89
C GLY A 140 -19.04 35.42 22.68
N THR A 141 -19.51 36.52 22.06
CA THR A 141 -20.60 37.33 22.63
C THR A 141 -21.90 37.04 21.89
N GLU A 142 -23.01 37.57 22.40
CA GLU A 142 -24.37 37.33 21.90
C GLU A 142 -24.63 37.82 20.45
N ALA A 143 -23.65 38.36 19.77
CA ALA A 143 -23.81 39.01 18.47
C ALA A 143 -23.49 38.12 17.25
N GLY A 144 -23.21 36.80 17.41
CA GLY A 144 -23.19 35.86 16.31
C GLY A 144 -21.92 35.88 15.43
N GLY A 145 -20.75 35.98 16.01
CA GLY A 145 -19.47 35.82 15.30
C GLY A 145 -19.28 34.40 14.71
N SER A 146 -18.54 34.29 13.65
CA SER A 146 -18.27 32.98 12.98
C SER A 146 -16.80 32.63 12.89
N LEU A 147 -16.49 31.34 13.06
CA LEU A 147 -15.19 30.76 12.85
C LEU A 147 -15.28 29.69 11.74
N THR A 148 -14.58 29.91 10.64
CA THR A 148 -14.52 28.94 9.53
C THR A 148 -13.14 28.29 9.47
N ILE A 149 -13.05 26.98 9.66
CA ILE A 149 -11.82 26.20 9.70
C ILE A 149 -11.71 25.41 8.40
N GLN A 150 -10.73 25.75 7.57
CA GLN A 150 -10.38 24.98 6.36
C GLN A 150 -9.05 24.22 6.55
N GLY A 151 -8.16 24.73 7.39
CA GLY A 151 -6.92 24.10 7.80
C GLY A 151 -7.02 23.42 9.17
N THR A 152 -6.01 23.61 10.02
CA THR A 152 -5.97 23.08 11.38
C THR A 152 -6.13 24.22 12.39
N PHE A 153 -6.99 23.99 13.37
CA PHE A 153 -7.22 24.90 14.50
C PHE A 153 -6.95 24.17 15.81
N ASP A 154 -5.91 24.56 16.51
CA ASP A 154 -5.51 24.01 17.80
C ASP A 154 -5.97 24.96 18.93
N LEU A 155 -6.83 24.49 19.82
CA LEU A 155 -7.25 25.18 21.03
C LEU A 155 -6.43 24.67 22.21
N THR A 156 -5.79 25.62 22.92
CA THR A 156 -4.87 25.28 24.02
C THR A 156 -5.35 25.73 25.41
N GLY A 157 -6.43 26.52 25.50
CA GLY A 157 -7.02 26.98 26.77
C GLY A 157 -8.51 26.81 26.86
N THR A 158 -9.11 27.39 27.90
CA THR A 158 -10.53 27.27 28.18
C THR A 158 -11.33 28.31 27.41
N SER A 159 -12.32 27.85 26.66
CA SER A 159 -13.13 28.67 25.76
C SER A 159 -14.59 28.42 25.95
N ASN A 160 -15.41 29.49 25.83
CA ASN A 160 -16.87 29.41 25.95
C ASN A 160 -17.51 30.24 24.82
N ILE A 161 -18.35 29.60 24.03
CA ILE A 161 -19.11 30.20 22.94
C ILE A 161 -20.58 29.86 23.14
N ASN A 162 -21.38 30.92 23.38
CA ASN A 162 -22.84 30.77 23.63
C ASN A 162 -23.66 31.02 22.36
N ASP A 163 -23.08 31.70 21.37
CA ASP A 163 -23.72 31.99 20.09
C ASP A 163 -22.67 32.03 18.98
N GLY A 164 -23.12 31.77 17.74
CA GLY A 164 -22.24 31.71 16.59
C GLY A 164 -21.99 30.32 16.06
N ALA A 165 -21.19 30.23 14.98
CA ALA A 165 -20.92 28.97 14.30
C ALA A 165 -19.43 28.72 14.12
N ILE A 166 -18.99 27.53 14.50
CA ILE A 166 -17.72 26.98 14.07
C ILE A 166 -17.99 26.04 12.88
N THR A 167 -17.51 26.40 11.71
CA THR A 167 -17.84 25.70 10.45
C THR A 167 -16.58 25.39 9.67
N GLY A 168 -16.71 24.60 8.61
CA GLY A 168 -15.60 24.34 7.66
C GLY A 168 -15.32 22.86 7.49
N THR A 169 -14.34 22.56 6.64
CA THR A 169 -13.93 21.17 6.31
C THR A 169 -12.58 20.79 6.92
N GLY A 170 -12.00 21.70 7.71
CA GLY A 170 -10.73 21.50 8.39
C GLY A 170 -10.81 20.68 9.67
N SER A 171 -9.79 20.78 10.51
CA SER A 171 -9.65 20.04 11.76
C SER A 171 -9.64 20.98 12.96
N LEU A 172 -10.54 20.75 13.91
CA LEU A 172 -10.54 21.38 15.22
C LEU A 172 -9.90 20.40 16.23
N ARG A 173 -8.87 20.84 16.91
CA ARG A 173 -8.20 20.07 17.98
C ARG A 173 -8.31 20.82 19.30
N ILE A 174 -8.87 20.15 20.30
CA ILE A 174 -8.90 20.62 21.68
C ILE A 174 -7.79 19.88 22.42
N ARG A 175 -6.71 20.58 22.72
CA ARG A 175 -5.51 20.02 23.32
C ARG A 175 -5.77 19.55 24.75
N GLU A 176 -4.95 18.65 25.24
CA GLU A 176 -4.99 18.22 26.65
C GLU A 176 -4.92 19.44 27.60
N GLY A 177 -5.81 19.50 28.56
CA GLY A 177 -5.97 20.62 29.49
C GLY A 177 -6.80 21.80 28.95
N ALA A 178 -7.12 21.84 27.66
CA ALA A 178 -8.01 22.83 27.08
C ALA A 178 -9.48 22.41 27.21
N GLU A 179 -10.37 23.40 27.18
CA GLU A 179 -11.83 23.19 27.21
C GLU A 179 -12.49 24.06 26.16
N LEU A 180 -13.41 23.48 25.38
CA LEU A 180 -14.35 24.21 24.53
C LEU A 180 -15.77 23.91 24.98
N ALA A 181 -16.45 24.94 25.50
CA ALA A 181 -17.85 24.85 25.84
C ALA A 181 -18.68 25.57 24.78
N LEU A 182 -19.65 24.85 24.19
CA LEU A 182 -20.64 25.37 23.26
C LEU A 182 -22.01 25.34 23.92
N GLY A 183 -22.62 26.51 24.09
CA GLY A 183 -23.91 26.67 24.71
C GLY A 183 -24.88 27.44 23.83
N GLY A 184 -26.11 27.65 24.31
CA GLY A 184 -27.09 28.44 23.61
C GLY A 184 -27.41 27.96 22.19
N GLU A 185 -27.18 28.82 21.19
CA GLU A 185 -27.35 28.52 19.76
C GLU A 185 -26.04 28.22 19.05
N ALA A 186 -24.91 28.10 19.77
CA ALA A 186 -23.62 27.82 19.20
C ALA A 186 -23.58 26.42 18.51
N ARG A 187 -23.02 26.36 17.33
CA ARG A 187 -22.97 25.14 16.50
C ARG A 187 -21.58 24.81 16.02
N LEU A 188 -21.36 23.52 15.78
CA LEU A 188 -20.16 22.98 15.25
C LEU A 188 -20.49 22.15 14.00
N ASP A 189 -20.17 22.66 12.80
CA ASP A 189 -20.61 22.06 11.55
C ASP A 189 -19.46 21.80 10.56
N GLY A 190 -19.42 20.58 10.03
CA GLY A 190 -18.55 20.15 8.93
C GLY A 190 -17.13 19.75 9.33
N THR A 191 -16.61 20.26 10.44
CA THR A 191 -15.22 20.02 10.86
C THR A 191 -14.99 18.60 11.39
N SER A 192 -13.76 18.11 11.24
CA SER A 192 -13.28 16.97 12.03
C SER A 192 -12.85 17.45 13.41
N VAL A 193 -13.22 16.74 14.47
CA VAL A 193 -12.94 17.13 15.86
C VAL A 193 -12.03 16.11 16.52
N THR A 194 -10.94 16.60 17.11
CA THR A 194 -10.08 15.81 18.01
C THR A 194 -10.15 16.42 19.40
N ALA A 195 -10.78 15.74 20.35
CA ALA A 195 -10.94 16.18 21.73
C ALA A 195 -9.97 15.38 22.64
N ASP A 196 -8.77 15.91 22.82
CA ASP A 196 -7.82 15.42 23.83
C ASP A 196 -7.99 16.17 25.15
N GLY A 197 -8.61 17.36 25.11
CA GLY A 197 -9.15 18.10 26.25
C GLY A 197 -10.63 17.85 26.44
N THR A 198 -11.39 18.88 26.88
CA THR A 198 -12.83 18.77 27.15
C THR A 198 -13.63 19.49 26.08
N LEU A 199 -14.59 18.80 25.46
CA LEU A 199 -15.65 19.38 24.64
C LEU A 199 -16.98 19.30 25.40
N THR A 200 -17.56 20.44 25.73
CA THR A 200 -18.82 20.53 26.44
C THR A 200 -19.91 21.10 25.50
N LEU A 201 -21.00 20.36 25.32
CA LEU A 201 -22.12 20.72 24.46
C LEU A 201 -23.38 20.81 25.31
N THR A 202 -23.87 22.01 25.52
CA THR A 202 -25.08 22.26 26.38
C THR A 202 -26.34 22.58 25.60
N GLY A 203 -26.23 22.74 24.26
CA GLY A 203 -27.37 22.97 23.37
C GLY A 203 -28.15 21.69 23.06
N THR A 204 -29.41 21.82 22.64
CA THR A 204 -30.23 20.67 22.21
C THR A 204 -29.82 20.09 20.86
N GLU A 205 -29.27 20.91 19.95
CA GLU A 205 -28.70 20.55 18.63
C GLU A 205 -27.30 21.12 18.56
N SER A 206 -26.31 20.30 18.78
CA SER A 206 -24.91 20.75 18.88
C SER A 206 -24.19 20.83 17.54
N GLY A 207 -24.87 20.47 16.43
CA GLY A 207 -24.34 20.54 15.07
C GLY A 207 -23.98 19.18 14.46
N THR A 208 -23.33 19.24 13.30
CA THR A 208 -22.91 18.05 12.51
C THR A 208 -21.42 18.10 12.23
N ILE A 209 -20.65 17.21 12.81
CA ILE A 209 -19.19 17.07 12.57
C ILE A 209 -18.91 15.93 11.60
N SER A 210 -17.75 15.98 10.94
CA SER A 210 -17.37 14.91 10.02
C SER A 210 -16.78 13.68 10.70
N SER A 211 -16.13 13.85 11.85
CA SER A 211 -15.59 12.77 12.70
C SER A 211 -15.29 13.26 14.10
N LEU A 212 -15.30 12.35 15.08
CA LEU A 212 -14.91 12.59 16.46
C LEU A 212 -13.75 11.67 16.84
N SER A 213 -12.67 12.25 17.33
CA SER A 213 -11.47 11.53 17.79
C SER A 213 -10.99 12.10 19.14
N GLY A 214 -10.03 11.41 19.77
CA GLY A 214 -9.34 11.88 20.96
C GLY A 214 -9.60 11.05 22.21
N SER A 215 -8.85 11.39 23.26
CA SER A 215 -8.85 10.69 24.54
C SER A 215 -9.36 11.53 25.72
N GLY A 216 -9.81 12.76 25.45
CA GLY A 216 -10.32 13.68 26.48
C GLY A 216 -11.76 13.41 26.88
N THR A 217 -12.53 14.46 27.14
CA THR A 217 -13.91 14.34 27.61
C THR A 217 -14.90 14.96 26.61
N LEU A 218 -15.92 14.21 26.19
CA LEU A 218 -17.14 14.77 25.59
C LEU A 218 -18.22 14.82 26.63
N SER A 219 -18.69 16.05 26.99
CA SER A 219 -19.76 16.28 27.93
C SER A 219 -20.97 16.83 27.21
N MET A 220 -22.11 16.15 27.34
CA MET A 220 -23.39 16.62 26.77
C MET A 220 -24.45 16.74 27.86
N ASN A 221 -25.44 17.62 27.64
CA ASN A 221 -26.57 17.81 28.56
C ASN A 221 -27.91 17.61 27.86
N GLY A 222 -28.17 16.33 27.46
CA GLY A 222 -29.42 15.96 26.81
C GLY A 222 -29.50 16.28 25.30
N GLY A 223 -28.47 16.89 24.72
CA GLY A 223 -28.43 17.28 23.32
C GLY A 223 -28.10 16.13 22.36
N ARG A 224 -28.03 16.48 21.06
CA ARG A 224 -27.66 15.55 19.96
C ARG A 224 -26.45 16.10 19.23
N LEU A 225 -25.41 15.24 19.04
CA LEU A 225 -24.30 15.49 18.18
C LEU A 225 -24.37 14.53 16.99
N SER A 226 -24.49 15.09 15.78
CA SER A 226 -24.43 14.28 14.54
C SER A 226 -23.01 14.14 14.04
N ILE A 227 -22.61 12.92 13.70
CA ILE A 227 -21.34 12.59 13.05
C ILE A 227 -21.68 12.11 11.64
N SER A 228 -21.46 12.97 10.65
CA SER A 228 -21.89 12.70 9.28
C SER A 228 -20.91 13.28 8.27
N SER A 229 -20.61 12.52 7.24
CA SER A 229 -19.74 12.96 6.17
C SER A 229 -20.25 12.54 4.80
N ALA A 230 -20.09 13.40 3.80
CA ALA A 230 -20.40 13.08 2.41
C ALA A 230 -19.26 12.25 1.73
N THR A 231 -18.10 12.24 2.33
CA THR A 231 -16.93 11.44 1.90
C THR A 231 -16.53 10.51 3.03
N THR A 232 -15.79 9.46 2.71
CA THR A 232 -15.29 8.55 3.74
C THR A 232 -14.50 9.31 4.80
N SER A 233 -14.96 9.24 6.02
CA SER A 233 -14.31 9.81 7.21
C SER A 233 -14.29 8.78 8.33
N SER A 234 -13.28 8.85 9.18
CA SER A 234 -13.12 7.94 10.32
C SER A 234 -12.67 8.70 11.54
N GLY A 235 -13.24 8.40 12.70
CA GLY A 235 -12.84 8.94 13.98
C GLY A 235 -12.79 7.87 15.06
N THR A 236 -11.82 7.96 15.97
CA THR A 236 -11.73 7.08 17.14
C THR A 236 -11.76 7.90 18.41
N PHE A 237 -12.79 7.70 19.24
CA PHE A 237 -12.91 8.34 20.53
C PHE A 237 -12.77 7.30 21.65
N SER A 238 -11.70 7.46 22.43
CA SER A 238 -11.36 6.59 23.57
C SER A 238 -11.49 7.29 24.93
N GLY A 239 -11.90 8.54 24.92
CA GLY A 239 -12.00 9.37 26.10
C GLY A 239 -13.26 9.09 26.94
N THR A 240 -13.69 10.04 27.73
CA THR A 240 -14.83 9.91 28.64
C THR A 240 -16.08 10.56 28.02
N LEU A 241 -17.19 9.83 28.01
CA LEU A 241 -18.52 10.38 27.76
C LEU A 241 -19.11 10.84 29.12
N ALA A 242 -19.38 12.13 29.27
CA ALA A 242 -19.94 12.71 30.51
C ALA A 242 -21.33 13.30 30.27
N GLY A 243 -22.20 13.24 31.29
CA GLY A 243 -23.58 13.72 31.18
C GLY A 243 -24.48 12.77 30.41
N SER A 244 -25.36 13.30 29.56
CA SER A 244 -26.33 12.51 28.78
C SER A 244 -26.52 13.12 27.39
N GLY A 245 -26.81 12.30 26.38
CA GLY A 245 -27.05 12.82 25.05
C GLY A 245 -27.23 11.73 23.98
N THR A 246 -27.30 12.15 22.73
CA THR A 246 -27.40 11.24 21.58
C THR A 246 -26.25 11.48 20.63
N LEU A 247 -25.53 10.42 20.29
CA LEU A 247 -24.59 10.40 19.17
C LEU A 247 -25.26 9.72 17.98
N ASP A 248 -25.34 10.45 16.86
CA ASP A 248 -26.01 9.99 15.64
C ASP A 248 -25.03 9.92 14.48
N ILE A 249 -24.73 8.72 14.02
CA ILE A 249 -23.74 8.43 12.98
C ILE A 249 -24.45 8.18 11.66
N SER A 250 -24.05 8.90 10.59
CA SER A 250 -24.72 8.77 9.29
C SER A 250 -23.78 9.13 8.12
N GLY A 251 -24.27 9.01 6.88
CA GLY A 251 -23.51 9.30 5.68
C GLY A 251 -22.37 8.27 5.47
N GLN A 252 -21.18 8.73 5.08
CA GLN A 252 -20.00 7.88 4.93
C GLN A 252 -19.03 7.94 6.12
N ALA A 253 -19.56 8.31 7.30
CA ALA A 253 -18.79 8.39 8.52
C ALA A 253 -18.65 7.01 9.18
N THR A 254 -17.44 6.68 9.60
CA THR A 254 -17.12 5.53 10.46
C THR A 254 -16.67 6.05 11.82
N GLN A 255 -17.41 5.75 12.87
CA GLN A 255 -17.09 6.17 14.22
C GLN A 255 -16.75 4.98 15.11
N TYR A 256 -15.55 4.97 15.66
CA TYR A 256 -15.12 4.02 16.68
C TYR A 256 -15.35 4.64 18.06
N LEU A 257 -16.05 3.92 18.93
CA LEU A 257 -16.20 4.27 20.34
C LEU A 257 -15.58 3.18 21.21
N GLN A 258 -14.63 3.59 22.06
CA GLN A 258 -13.94 2.72 23.00
C GLN A 258 -14.34 2.99 24.47
N THR A 259 -15.43 3.67 24.67
CA THR A 259 -15.96 4.08 25.96
C THR A 259 -17.47 4.02 25.94
N GLY A 260 -18.10 3.79 27.06
CA GLY A 260 -19.54 3.75 27.22
C GLY A 260 -20.03 4.70 28.29
N ASN A 261 -21.32 5.08 28.20
CA ASN A 261 -22.05 5.76 29.26
C ASN A 261 -23.53 5.41 29.15
N LYS A 262 -24.09 4.84 30.20
CA LYS A 262 -25.52 4.41 30.29
C LYS A 262 -26.54 5.51 30.10
N ASP A 263 -26.16 6.78 30.11
CA ASP A 263 -27.07 7.92 29.91
C ASP A 263 -27.00 8.44 28.45
N TYR A 264 -26.23 7.77 27.55
CA TYR A 264 -26.15 8.10 26.15
C TYR A 264 -26.99 7.17 25.29
N ASP A 265 -27.60 7.73 24.27
CA ASP A 265 -28.22 7.02 23.17
C ASP A 265 -27.29 7.02 21.98
N LEU A 266 -27.25 5.91 21.25
CA LEU A 266 -26.55 5.79 19.99
C LEU A 266 -27.53 5.56 18.85
N ALA A 267 -27.33 6.23 17.73
CA ALA A 267 -28.03 5.95 16.49
C ALA A 267 -27.04 5.82 15.35
N VAL A 268 -27.24 4.83 14.48
CA VAL A 268 -26.47 4.67 13.25
C VAL A 268 -27.42 4.38 12.10
N ARG A 269 -27.30 5.13 11.00
CA ARG A 269 -28.24 5.08 9.88
C ARG A 269 -27.64 5.64 8.59
N ASP A 270 -28.35 5.50 7.49
CA ASP A 270 -28.09 6.20 6.23
C ASP A 270 -26.64 6.04 5.70
N GLY A 271 -26.06 4.85 5.81
CA GLY A 271 -24.70 4.55 5.38
C GLY A 271 -23.62 4.74 6.45
N GLY A 272 -23.95 5.28 7.63
CA GLY A 272 -23.02 5.41 8.74
C GLY A 272 -22.59 4.06 9.31
N VAL A 273 -21.37 4.00 9.84
CA VAL A 273 -20.80 2.82 10.50
C VAL A 273 -20.43 3.19 11.93
N LEU A 274 -20.99 2.49 12.89
CA LEU A 274 -20.65 2.61 14.30
C LEU A 274 -19.90 1.34 14.74
N VAL A 275 -18.69 1.50 15.23
CA VAL A 275 -17.88 0.42 15.76
C VAL A 275 -17.77 0.58 17.27
N LEU A 276 -18.31 -0.37 18.00
CA LEU A 276 -18.22 -0.46 19.46
C LEU A 276 -17.11 -1.44 19.82
N LYS A 277 -16.03 -0.89 20.38
CA LYS A 277 -14.84 -1.65 20.74
C LYS A 277 -14.34 -1.18 22.08
N GLY A 278 -14.59 -1.91 23.14
CA GLY A 278 -14.04 -1.58 24.45
C GLY A 278 -12.50 -1.66 24.50
N THR A 279 -11.96 -1.55 25.68
CA THR A 279 -10.51 -1.69 25.94
C THR A 279 -10.29 -2.73 27.04
N SER A 280 -9.05 -3.19 27.23
CA SER A 280 -8.70 -4.08 28.33
C SER A 280 -9.11 -3.53 29.72
N ASP A 281 -9.09 -2.20 29.86
CA ASP A 281 -9.42 -1.52 31.12
C ASP A 281 -10.91 -1.20 31.27
N ALA A 282 -11.66 -1.15 30.17
CA ALA A 282 -13.10 -0.91 30.10
C ALA A 282 -13.77 -1.93 29.18
N PRO A 283 -13.84 -3.17 29.60
CA PRO A 283 -14.29 -4.26 28.76
C PRO A 283 -15.81 -4.20 28.44
N ALA A 284 -16.66 -3.72 29.30
CA ALA A 284 -18.08 -3.56 29.04
C ALA A 284 -18.40 -2.13 28.56
N LEU A 285 -19.13 -2.01 27.46
CA LEU A 285 -19.67 -0.75 26.99
C LEU A 285 -21.15 -0.68 27.35
N ASP A 286 -21.50 0.32 28.17
CA ASP A 286 -22.87 0.54 28.66
C ASP A 286 -23.51 1.74 27.94
N TYR A 287 -24.70 1.57 27.37
CA TYR A 287 -25.48 2.66 26.78
C TYR A 287 -26.94 2.55 27.17
N ARG A 288 -27.67 3.66 27.10
CA ARG A 288 -29.11 3.68 27.40
C ARG A 288 -29.89 2.97 26.30
N ASN A 289 -29.73 3.44 25.03
CA ASN A 289 -30.42 2.86 23.90
C ASN A 289 -29.50 2.86 22.69
N VAL A 290 -29.68 1.87 21.82
CA VAL A 290 -28.99 1.78 20.52
C VAL A 290 -30.02 1.57 19.43
N ALA A 291 -30.04 2.43 18.42
CA ALA A 291 -30.88 2.29 17.24
C ALA A 291 -30.01 2.08 16.00
N VAL A 292 -30.21 0.95 15.33
CA VAL A 292 -29.56 0.63 14.05
C VAL A 292 -30.60 0.81 12.95
N GLY A 293 -30.56 1.98 12.33
CA GLY A 293 -31.52 2.39 11.31
C GLY A 293 -31.22 1.78 9.94
N SER A 294 -32.10 2.02 8.98
CA SER A 294 -31.96 1.54 7.61
C SER A 294 -30.62 2.00 7.00
N ALA A 295 -29.94 1.11 6.32
CA ALA A 295 -28.59 1.29 5.75
C ALA A 295 -27.51 1.71 6.78
N GLY A 296 -27.78 1.71 8.08
CA GLY A 296 -26.78 1.86 9.13
C GLY A 296 -26.10 0.53 9.43
N THR A 297 -24.82 0.59 9.79
CA THR A 297 -24.02 -0.57 10.19
C THR A 297 -23.56 -0.41 11.63
N LEU A 298 -23.93 -1.35 12.48
CA LEU A 298 -23.38 -1.50 13.83
C LEU A 298 -22.39 -2.67 13.82
N ARG A 299 -21.16 -2.40 14.28
CA ARG A 299 -20.15 -3.41 14.47
C ARG A 299 -19.80 -3.52 15.95
N ILE A 300 -19.98 -4.71 16.52
CA ILE A 300 -19.65 -5.00 17.92
C ILE A 300 -18.43 -5.89 17.93
N GLU A 301 -17.28 -5.34 18.39
CA GLU A 301 -16.03 -6.08 18.47
C GLU A 301 -15.84 -6.68 19.86
N ALA A 302 -15.64 -7.99 19.91
CA ALA A 302 -15.25 -8.67 21.14
C ALA A 302 -13.89 -8.14 21.59
N ILE A 303 -13.80 -7.77 22.88
CA ILE A 303 -12.64 -7.10 23.41
C ILE A 303 -11.72 -8.10 24.08
N GLY A 304 -10.42 -7.88 23.86
CA GLY A 304 -9.26 -8.42 24.57
C GLY A 304 -9.51 -9.69 25.38
N HIS A 305 -9.42 -10.86 24.75
CA HIS A 305 -9.42 -12.11 25.47
C HIS A 305 -7.98 -12.58 25.65
N GLU A 306 -7.39 -12.22 26.80
CA GLU A 306 -6.37 -13.09 27.38
C GLU A 306 -7.07 -14.27 28.06
N ALA A 307 -6.38 -15.40 28.12
CA ALA A 307 -6.94 -16.61 28.70
C ALA A 307 -7.43 -16.35 30.16
N GLY A 308 -8.73 -16.33 30.33
CA GLY A 308 -9.38 -16.12 31.63
C GLY A 308 -10.29 -14.89 31.74
N ASP A 309 -10.34 -14.01 30.73
CA ASP A 309 -11.25 -12.88 30.73
C ASP A 309 -12.63 -13.28 30.19
N SER A 310 -13.67 -12.94 30.95
CA SER A 310 -15.05 -13.09 30.48
C SER A 310 -15.29 -12.18 29.30
N ASN A 311 -15.92 -12.70 28.24
CA ASN A 311 -16.31 -11.97 27.05
C ASN A 311 -17.03 -10.67 27.43
N THR A 312 -16.56 -9.60 26.85
CA THR A 312 -17.13 -8.31 27.08
C THR A 312 -18.37 -8.09 26.27
N SER A 313 -19.43 -7.79 26.96
CA SER A 313 -20.69 -7.53 26.36
C SER A 313 -20.94 -6.04 26.21
N LEU A 314 -21.59 -5.66 25.13
CA LEU A 314 -22.33 -4.45 25.02
C LEU A 314 -23.59 -4.58 25.90
N ASN A 315 -23.76 -3.69 26.89
CA ASN A 315 -24.95 -3.65 27.72
C ASN A 315 -25.78 -2.44 27.33
N VAL A 316 -27.05 -2.64 27.07
CA VAL A 316 -27.97 -1.54 26.70
C VAL A 316 -29.34 -1.71 27.35
N GLY A 317 -30.01 -0.61 27.63
CA GLY A 317 -31.40 -0.69 28.06
C GLY A 317 -32.29 -1.19 26.92
N SER A 318 -32.15 -0.62 25.72
CA SER A 318 -32.85 -1.16 24.54
C SER A 318 -31.96 -1.13 23.29
N ILE A 319 -32.17 -2.12 22.40
CA ILE A 319 -31.59 -2.08 21.05
C ILE A 319 -32.70 -2.35 20.02
N ASP A 320 -32.70 -1.53 18.95
CA ASP A 320 -33.63 -1.63 17.84
C ASP A 320 -32.89 -1.83 16.54
N PHE A 321 -32.96 -3.02 15.96
CA PHE A 321 -32.42 -3.37 14.65
C PHE A 321 -33.52 -3.17 13.60
N GLN A 322 -33.54 -2.03 12.93
CA GLN A 322 -34.59 -1.71 11.96
C GLN A 322 -34.40 -2.46 10.64
N SER A 323 -35.46 -2.51 9.84
CA SER A 323 -35.42 -3.09 8.49
C SER A 323 -34.32 -2.42 7.64
N GLY A 324 -33.49 -3.25 6.99
CA GLY A 324 -32.38 -2.80 6.15
C GLY A 324 -31.15 -2.30 6.94
N SER A 325 -31.12 -2.50 8.26
CA SER A 325 -29.91 -2.33 9.07
C SER A 325 -28.96 -3.50 8.91
N THR A 326 -27.67 -3.30 9.21
CA THR A 326 -26.68 -4.35 9.29
C THR A 326 -26.03 -4.35 10.67
N THR A 327 -25.88 -5.53 11.28
CA THR A 327 -25.13 -5.70 12.51
C THR A 327 -24.09 -6.78 12.36
N GLU A 328 -22.83 -6.45 12.59
CA GLU A 328 -21.71 -7.38 12.53
C GLU A 328 -21.18 -7.66 13.93
N PHE A 329 -21.13 -8.95 14.30
CA PHE A 329 -20.51 -9.42 15.53
C PHE A 329 -19.10 -9.93 15.19
N VAL A 330 -18.09 -9.30 15.78
CA VAL A 330 -16.68 -9.58 15.49
C VAL A 330 -16.07 -10.33 16.67
N TYR A 331 -15.79 -11.61 16.46
CA TYR A 331 -15.23 -12.48 17.46
C TYR A 331 -13.71 -12.50 17.46
N ASN A 332 -13.11 -12.66 18.62
CA ASN A 332 -11.72 -13.05 18.75
C ASN A 332 -11.61 -14.57 18.71
N LEU A 333 -11.47 -15.16 17.53
CA LEU A 333 -11.35 -16.61 17.37
C LEU A 333 -10.05 -17.20 17.95
N SER A 334 -9.08 -16.37 18.35
CA SER A 334 -7.86 -16.80 19.04
C SER A 334 -8.05 -16.93 20.54
N ALA A 335 -9.20 -16.51 21.09
CA ALA A 335 -9.49 -16.67 22.50
C ALA A 335 -9.65 -18.14 22.89
N SER A 336 -9.37 -18.46 24.14
CA SER A 336 -9.50 -19.82 24.67
C SER A 336 -10.96 -20.32 24.67
N ASP A 337 -11.92 -19.41 24.76
CA ASP A 337 -13.36 -19.65 24.63
C ASP A 337 -14.01 -18.47 23.90
N PRO A 338 -13.92 -18.43 22.56
CA PRO A 338 -14.40 -17.29 21.78
C PRO A 338 -15.93 -17.10 21.85
N PHE A 339 -16.65 -18.10 22.32
CA PHE A 339 -18.10 -18.14 22.35
C PHE A 339 -18.70 -18.30 23.77
N GLY A 340 -17.90 -18.12 24.79
CA GLY A 340 -18.24 -18.41 26.19
C GLY A 340 -19.30 -17.48 26.80
N SER A 341 -19.56 -16.31 26.24
CA SER A 341 -20.56 -15.36 26.72
C SER A 341 -21.27 -14.61 25.59
N ALA A 342 -22.45 -14.00 25.92
CA ALA A 342 -23.19 -13.22 24.99
C ALA A 342 -22.44 -11.94 24.59
N MET A 343 -22.48 -11.61 23.29
CA MET A 343 -21.89 -10.37 22.76
C MET A 343 -22.71 -9.13 23.14
N LEU A 344 -24.03 -9.30 23.38
CA LEU A 344 -24.94 -8.22 23.70
C LEU A 344 -25.92 -8.64 24.80
N THR A 345 -26.09 -7.78 25.78
CA THR A 345 -27.11 -7.90 26.81
C THR A 345 -27.99 -6.65 26.81
N ALA A 346 -29.33 -6.81 26.85
CA ALA A 346 -30.28 -5.71 26.82
C ALA A 346 -31.46 -5.98 27.74
N ASP A 347 -32.19 -4.93 28.17
CA ASP A 347 -33.52 -5.10 28.76
C ASP A 347 -34.52 -5.47 27.64
N SER A 348 -34.37 -4.85 26.47
CA SER A 348 -35.22 -5.20 25.33
C SER A 348 -34.47 -5.21 24.00
N ILE A 349 -34.79 -6.18 23.15
CA ILE A 349 -34.31 -6.32 21.78
C ILE A 349 -35.50 -6.28 20.83
N THR A 350 -35.44 -5.42 19.82
CA THR A 350 -36.39 -5.40 18.71
C THR A 350 -35.67 -5.74 17.41
N ILE A 351 -36.18 -6.70 16.65
CA ILE A 351 -35.64 -7.11 15.36
C ILE A 351 -36.63 -6.82 14.25
N GLY A 352 -36.34 -5.81 13.45
CA GLY A 352 -37.14 -5.47 12.27
C GLY A 352 -37.01 -6.52 11.17
N ASN A 353 -38.11 -6.76 10.44
CA ASN A 353 -38.10 -7.67 9.32
C ASN A 353 -37.11 -7.17 8.24
N GLY A 354 -36.11 -7.98 7.89
CA GLY A 354 -35.06 -7.62 6.96
C GLY A 354 -33.84 -6.91 7.59
N ALA A 355 -33.73 -6.92 8.93
CA ALA A 355 -32.46 -6.61 9.59
C ALA A 355 -31.40 -7.68 9.24
N GLY A 356 -30.21 -7.25 8.81
CA GLY A 356 -29.11 -8.12 8.45
C GLY A 356 -28.16 -8.36 9.61
N PHE A 357 -27.65 -9.58 9.73
CA PHE A 357 -26.65 -9.93 10.75
C PHE A 357 -25.49 -10.67 10.11
N SER A 358 -24.28 -10.40 10.56
CA SER A 358 -23.07 -11.08 10.10
C SER A 358 -22.10 -11.37 11.24
N LEU A 359 -21.22 -12.34 11.00
CA LEU A 359 -20.17 -12.75 11.92
C LEU A 359 -18.83 -12.57 11.24
N ALA A 360 -17.88 -11.96 11.93
CA ALA A 360 -16.53 -11.76 11.47
C ALA A 360 -15.50 -12.14 12.54
N ASN A 361 -14.27 -12.32 12.13
CA ASN A 361 -13.14 -12.42 13.05
C ASN A 361 -12.45 -11.06 13.24
N MET A 362 -11.97 -10.79 14.43
CA MET A 362 -11.20 -9.59 14.75
C MET A 362 -9.93 -9.52 13.90
N GLU A 363 -9.63 -8.36 13.37
CA GLU A 363 -8.42 -8.12 12.59
C GLU A 363 -7.16 -8.39 13.43
N GLY A 364 -6.17 -9.08 12.85
CA GLY A 364 -4.95 -9.46 13.53
C GLY A 364 -5.06 -10.72 14.39
N ASN A 365 -6.26 -11.28 14.56
CA ASN A 365 -6.49 -12.52 15.27
C ASN A 365 -6.80 -13.64 14.28
N THR A 366 -6.03 -14.70 14.33
CA THR A 366 -6.22 -15.91 13.53
C THR A 366 -6.75 -17.01 14.43
N GLY A 367 -7.85 -17.66 14.04
CA GLY A 367 -8.34 -18.80 14.78
C GLY A 367 -7.32 -19.93 14.76
N LEU A 368 -7.13 -20.56 15.90
CA LEU A 368 -6.23 -21.70 16.05
C LEU A 368 -7.00 -22.91 16.53
N GLY A 369 -6.89 -24.00 15.80
CA GLY A 369 -7.34 -25.31 16.23
C GLY A 369 -8.52 -25.90 15.46
N THR A 370 -8.98 -27.02 15.95
CA THR A 370 -10.19 -27.72 15.47
C THR A 370 -11.42 -27.05 16.08
N TYR A 371 -12.35 -26.65 15.24
CA TYR A 371 -13.63 -26.10 15.67
C TYR A 371 -14.70 -27.15 15.54
N ASP A 372 -15.58 -27.21 16.54
CA ASP A 372 -16.80 -27.97 16.50
C ASP A 372 -17.95 -27.14 15.94
N ASN A 373 -19.04 -27.78 15.51
CA ASN A 373 -20.24 -27.05 15.16
C ASN A 373 -20.72 -26.18 16.32
N LEU A 374 -21.14 -24.99 16.02
CA LEU A 374 -21.80 -24.12 17.00
C LEU A 374 -23.24 -24.56 17.13
N ASP A 375 -23.67 -24.96 18.31
CA ASP A 375 -25.03 -25.42 18.60
C ASP A 375 -25.56 -24.70 19.84
N GLY A 376 -26.42 -23.71 19.63
CA GLY A 376 -27.05 -22.95 20.70
C GLY A 376 -26.13 -22.02 21.49
N VAL A 377 -25.08 -21.49 20.85
CA VAL A 377 -24.20 -20.49 21.45
C VAL A 377 -24.98 -19.20 21.70
N VAL A 378 -24.95 -18.67 22.91
CA VAL A 378 -25.68 -17.44 23.26
C VAL A 378 -25.01 -16.24 22.64
N LEU A 379 -25.65 -15.62 21.63
CA LEU A 379 -25.20 -14.42 20.96
C LEU A 379 -25.67 -13.15 21.66
N MET A 380 -26.97 -13.11 21.99
CA MET A 380 -27.63 -11.99 22.65
C MET A 380 -28.55 -12.46 23.76
N THR A 381 -28.68 -11.66 24.80
CA THR A 381 -29.62 -11.93 25.92
C THR A 381 -30.46 -10.71 26.18
N ALA A 382 -31.77 -10.87 26.40
CA ALA A 382 -32.67 -9.78 26.78
C ALA A 382 -33.85 -10.26 27.63
N ASP A 383 -34.41 -9.37 28.45
CA ASP A 383 -35.64 -9.65 29.19
C ASP A 383 -36.85 -9.77 28.25
N THR A 384 -36.85 -8.97 27.18
CA THR A 384 -37.90 -9.00 26.14
C THR A 384 -37.25 -9.03 24.74
N ILE A 385 -37.80 -9.87 23.87
CA ILE A 385 -37.35 -9.98 22.47
C ILE A 385 -38.57 -9.89 21.57
N ASP A 386 -38.63 -8.85 20.73
CA ASP A 386 -39.68 -8.61 19.76
C ASP A 386 -39.16 -8.77 18.33
N GLY A 387 -40.04 -9.19 17.39
CA GLY A 387 -39.76 -9.35 15.99
C GLY A 387 -39.06 -10.66 15.61
N LEU A 388 -38.79 -11.56 16.59
CA LEU A 388 -38.32 -12.91 16.37
C LEU A 388 -39.11 -13.86 17.29
N THR A 389 -39.84 -14.76 16.71
CA THR A 389 -40.64 -15.75 17.45
C THR A 389 -39.82 -16.94 17.93
N GLU A 390 -40.30 -17.62 18.97
CA GLU A 390 -39.61 -18.80 19.51
C GLU A 390 -39.43 -19.90 18.44
N GLY A 391 -38.18 -20.30 18.24
CA GLY A 391 -37.80 -21.32 17.23
C GLY A 391 -37.70 -20.78 15.79
N GLU A 392 -38.08 -19.53 15.53
CA GLU A 392 -37.79 -18.87 14.25
C GLU A 392 -36.29 -18.64 14.09
N SER A 393 -35.77 -18.81 12.87
CA SER A 393 -34.35 -18.64 12.57
C SER A 393 -34.14 -17.61 11.47
N ILE A 394 -33.11 -16.79 11.65
CA ILE A 394 -32.63 -15.81 10.69
C ILE A 394 -31.25 -16.28 10.20
N SER A 395 -31.03 -16.24 8.88
CA SER A 395 -29.70 -16.50 8.31
C SER A 395 -28.74 -15.39 8.71
N VAL A 396 -27.51 -15.78 9.07
CA VAL A 396 -26.44 -14.87 9.48
C VAL A 396 -25.29 -14.99 8.47
N GLY A 397 -24.86 -13.86 7.92
CA GLY A 397 -23.69 -13.82 7.03
C GLY A 397 -22.42 -14.18 7.78
N THR A 398 -21.44 -14.72 7.08
CA THR A 398 -20.09 -14.97 7.63
C THR A 398 -19.07 -14.31 6.74
N SER A 399 -18.09 -13.60 7.32
CA SER A 399 -17.04 -12.92 6.57
C SER A 399 -15.64 -13.17 7.13
N GLY A 400 -14.62 -12.88 6.32
CA GLY A 400 -13.24 -13.01 6.71
C GLY A 400 -12.89 -14.42 7.20
N LEU A 401 -12.08 -14.51 8.25
CA LEU A 401 -11.67 -15.81 8.80
C LEU A 401 -12.84 -16.59 9.42
N PHE A 402 -13.92 -15.92 9.84
CA PHE A 402 -15.09 -16.65 10.36
C PHE A 402 -15.67 -17.56 9.27
N ALA A 403 -15.75 -17.10 8.03
CA ALA A 403 -16.20 -17.89 6.87
C ALA A 403 -15.22 -19.01 6.49
N VAL A 404 -13.94 -18.93 6.89
CA VAL A 404 -12.97 -20.02 6.68
C VAL A 404 -13.31 -21.22 7.56
N TYR A 405 -13.82 -20.97 8.76
CA TYR A 405 -14.10 -22.02 9.76
C TYR A 405 -15.57 -22.45 9.82
N TYR A 406 -16.52 -21.56 9.51
CA TYR A 406 -17.95 -21.79 9.67
C TYR A 406 -18.78 -21.42 8.46
N LYS A 407 -19.85 -22.18 8.22
CA LYS A 407 -20.87 -21.92 7.21
C LYS A 407 -22.27 -22.16 7.78
N ASP A 408 -23.29 -21.82 6.99
CA ASP A 408 -24.71 -22.04 7.31
C ASP A 408 -25.08 -21.44 8.67
N ALA A 409 -24.52 -20.27 9.00
CA ALA A 409 -24.77 -19.62 10.27
C ALA A 409 -26.20 -19.11 10.33
N THR A 410 -26.86 -19.43 11.44
CA THR A 410 -28.22 -18.98 11.74
C THR A 410 -28.32 -18.52 13.18
N MET A 411 -29.17 -17.56 13.46
CA MET A 411 -29.58 -17.22 14.82
C MET A 411 -31.05 -17.50 15.02
N SER A 412 -31.41 -17.95 16.22
CA SER A 412 -32.78 -18.29 16.58
C SER A 412 -33.06 -17.89 18.01
N ARG A 413 -34.36 -17.61 18.30
CA ARG A 413 -34.80 -17.32 19.66
C ARG A 413 -34.96 -18.62 20.47
N LYS A 414 -34.42 -18.59 21.69
CA LYS A 414 -34.58 -19.65 22.69
C LYS A 414 -34.83 -19.04 24.06
N GLY A 415 -36.08 -18.79 24.39
CA GLY A 415 -36.50 -18.07 25.61
C GLY A 415 -36.03 -16.61 25.60
N ASN A 416 -35.23 -16.23 26.57
CA ASN A 416 -34.62 -14.91 26.71
C ASN A 416 -33.30 -14.72 25.95
N HIS A 417 -32.93 -15.70 25.14
CA HIS A 417 -31.69 -15.70 24.39
C HIS A 417 -31.94 -15.74 22.90
N ILE A 418 -31.06 -15.09 22.17
CA ILE A 418 -30.84 -15.31 20.74
C ILE A 418 -29.57 -16.13 20.62
N VAL A 419 -29.70 -17.34 20.09
CA VAL A 419 -28.64 -18.32 20.00
C VAL A 419 -28.13 -18.47 18.58
N LEU A 420 -26.83 -18.63 18.45
CA LEU A 420 -26.11 -18.86 17.19
C LEU A 420 -25.92 -20.35 16.96
N ASN A 421 -26.20 -20.81 15.74
CA ASN A 421 -25.84 -22.12 15.25
C ASN A 421 -25.03 -21.96 13.96
N ALA A 422 -23.98 -22.74 13.80
CA ALA A 422 -23.20 -22.76 12.55
C ALA A 422 -22.50 -24.11 12.39
N THR A 423 -22.29 -24.53 11.15
CA THR A 423 -21.60 -25.78 10.84
C THR A 423 -20.14 -25.51 10.45
N VAL A 424 -19.24 -26.43 10.81
CA VAL A 424 -17.83 -26.33 10.40
C VAL A 424 -17.72 -26.33 8.89
N GLN A 425 -16.92 -25.40 8.34
CA GLN A 425 -16.69 -25.27 6.90
C GLN A 425 -15.83 -26.42 6.38
N GLN A 426 -16.38 -27.20 5.46
CA GLN A 426 -15.72 -28.33 4.81
C GLN A 426 -15.20 -27.99 3.41
N ASP A 427 -15.78 -26.97 2.76
CA ASP A 427 -15.48 -26.59 1.39
C ASP A 427 -14.43 -25.49 1.35
N ASN A 428 -13.50 -25.56 0.41
CA ASN A 428 -12.49 -24.52 0.23
C ASN A 428 -13.13 -23.21 -0.26
N ILE A 429 -13.20 -22.22 0.63
CA ILE A 429 -13.83 -20.91 0.37
C ILE A 429 -13.08 -20.05 -0.64
N PHE A 430 -11.80 -20.35 -0.90
CA PHE A 430 -11.00 -19.58 -1.86
C PHE A 430 -11.27 -19.98 -3.31
N THR A 431 -11.97 -21.11 -3.54
CA THR A 431 -12.28 -21.63 -4.87
C THR A 431 -12.95 -20.61 -5.81
N PRO A 432 -13.91 -19.77 -5.37
CA PRO A 432 -14.53 -18.77 -6.24
C PRO A 432 -13.57 -17.75 -6.84
N ALA A 433 -12.44 -17.49 -6.18
CA ALA A 433 -11.42 -16.56 -6.66
C ALA A 433 -10.37 -17.21 -7.58
N VAL A 434 -10.44 -18.55 -7.79
CA VAL A 434 -9.47 -19.25 -8.64
C VAL A 434 -9.76 -18.99 -10.11
N ASN A 435 -8.86 -18.30 -10.80
CA ASN A 435 -8.95 -18.03 -12.23
C ASN A 435 -7.71 -18.47 -13.03
N SER A 436 -6.70 -19.03 -12.35
CA SER A 436 -5.42 -19.45 -12.92
C SER A 436 -4.84 -20.66 -12.17
N HIS A 437 -3.73 -21.20 -12.67
CA HIS A 437 -3.04 -22.28 -11.98
C HIS A 437 -2.39 -21.82 -10.67
N ASN A 438 -1.78 -20.61 -10.68
CA ASN A 438 -1.06 -20.09 -9.51
C ASN A 438 -2.04 -19.64 -8.42
N SER A 439 -3.18 -19.00 -8.79
CA SER A 439 -4.23 -18.72 -7.82
C SER A 439 -4.86 -19.99 -7.26
N GLY A 440 -4.97 -21.07 -8.06
CA GLY A 440 -5.39 -22.38 -7.61
C GLY A 440 -4.44 -22.99 -6.60
N ALA A 441 -3.13 -22.91 -6.86
CA ALA A 441 -2.12 -23.36 -5.91
C ALA A 441 -2.22 -22.59 -4.58
N GLY A 442 -2.35 -21.26 -4.63
CA GLY A 442 -2.53 -20.42 -3.44
C GLY A 442 -3.80 -20.76 -2.65
N SER A 443 -4.90 -21.00 -3.36
CA SER A 443 -6.16 -21.44 -2.76
C SER A 443 -6.01 -22.73 -1.96
N GLU A 444 -5.37 -23.74 -2.55
CA GLU A 444 -5.19 -25.03 -1.90
C GLU A 444 -4.18 -24.96 -0.74
N LEU A 445 -3.08 -24.21 -0.92
CA LEU A 445 -2.08 -24.01 0.12
C LEU A 445 -2.66 -23.28 1.34
N LEU A 446 -3.43 -22.20 1.14
CA LEU A 446 -4.08 -21.47 2.24
C LEU A 446 -5.13 -22.32 2.93
N TRP A 447 -5.94 -23.06 2.16
CA TRP A 447 -6.97 -23.92 2.73
C TRP A 447 -6.38 -25.01 3.63
N GLU A 448 -5.29 -25.63 3.22
CA GLU A 448 -4.61 -26.64 4.03
C GLU A 448 -3.95 -26.03 5.26
N ALA A 449 -3.35 -24.84 5.12
CA ALA A 449 -2.67 -24.16 6.21
C ALA A 449 -3.61 -23.68 7.33
N LYS A 450 -4.93 -23.57 7.10
CA LYS A 450 -5.88 -22.99 8.06
C LYS A 450 -5.83 -23.59 9.47
N ASN A 451 -5.49 -24.88 9.60
CA ASN A 451 -5.44 -25.58 10.88
C ASN A 451 -4.09 -25.44 11.60
N ASN A 452 -3.07 -24.86 10.95
CA ASN A 452 -1.71 -24.74 11.46
C ASN A 452 -1.26 -23.27 11.54
N LEU A 453 -2.21 -22.32 11.56
CA LEU A 453 -1.90 -20.90 11.58
C LEU A 453 -1.49 -20.43 12.98
N ASP A 454 -0.42 -19.63 13.03
CA ASP A 454 -0.06 -18.85 14.20
C ASP A 454 -0.85 -17.51 14.17
N ALA A 455 -1.43 -17.14 15.28
CA ALA A 455 -2.32 -15.99 15.45
C ALA A 455 -1.74 -14.63 14.99
N THR A 456 -0.43 -14.48 15.05
CA THR A 456 0.27 -13.24 14.70
C THR A 456 1.00 -13.33 13.37
N SER A 457 0.86 -14.44 12.65
CA SER A 457 1.64 -14.70 11.43
C SER A 457 1.16 -13.90 10.24
N GLN A 458 2.09 -13.55 9.35
CA GLN A 458 1.79 -12.93 8.06
C GLN A 458 0.83 -13.80 7.21
N LEU A 459 0.92 -15.12 7.37
CA LEU A 459 0.02 -16.04 6.68
C LEU A 459 -1.43 -15.91 7.16
N GLY A 460 -1.64 -15.72 8.47
CA GLY A 460 -2.96 -15.47 9.02
C GLY A 460 -3.57 -14.15 8.55
N GLN A 461 -2.76 -13.09 8.49
CA GLN A 461 -3.17 -11.79 7.95
C GLN A 461 -3.53 -11.89 6.45
N ALA A 462 -2.73 -12.59 5.67
CA ALA A 462 -3.02 -12.83 4.26
C ALA A 462 -4.31 -13.64 4.07
N MET A 463 -4.52 -14.68 4.88
CA MET A 463 -5.75 -15.49 4.85
C MET A 463 -6.96 -14.64 5.21
N HIS A 464 -6.88 -13.82 6.26
CA HIS A 464 -7.96 -12.91 6.66
C HIS A 464 -8.30 -11.91 5.53
N SER A 465 -7.29 -11.25 4.97
CA SER A 465 -7.48 -10.30 3.86
C SER A 465 -8.14 -10.95 2.66
N ILE A 466 -7.61 -12.09 2.21
CA ILE A 466 -8.13 -12.79 1.02
C ILE A 466 -9.55 -13.33 1.27
N SER A 467 -9.82 -13.89 2.46
CA SER A 467 -11.16 -14.36 2.79
C SER A 467 -12.18 -13.20 2.83
N THR A 468 -11.80 -12.03 3.34
CA THR A 468 -12.64 -10.84 3.35
C THR A 468 -12.93 -10.33 1.93
N MET A 469 -11.95 -10.37 1.02
CA MET A 469 -12.19 -10.05 -0.39
C MET A 469 -13.21 -10.97 -1.05
N ILE A 470 -13.33 -12.22 -0.60
CA ILE A 470 -14.23 -13.20 -1.19
C ILE A 470 -15.62 -13.14 -0.56
N THR A 471 -15.69 -12.97 0.76
CA THR A 471 -16.91 -13.13 1.56
C THR A 471 -17.53 -11.81 2.01
N GLY A 472 -16.89 -10.66 1.74
CA GLY A 472 -17.43 -9.33 2.05
C GLY A 472 -18.64 -8.95 1.20
N ASP A 473 -19.37 -7.93 1.58
CA ASP A 473 -20.58 -7.45 0.90
C ASP A 473 -20.36 -7.08 -0.57
N ASN A 474 -19.15 -6.67 -0.94
CA ASN A 474 -18.74 -6.38 -2.31
C ASN A 474 -17.51 -7.22 -2.67
N PRO A 475 -17.66 -8.49 -3.10
CA PRO A 475 -16.55 -9.37 -3.34
C PRO A 475 -15.59 -8.87 -4.44
N ASP A 476 -14.30 -8.77 -4.13
CA ASP A 476 -13.23 -8.55 -5.10
C ASP A 476 -12.52 -9.86 -5.46
N LEU A 477 -13.19 -10.67 -6.27
CA LEU A 477 -12.63 -11.96 -6.71
C LEU A 477 -11.35 -11.80 -7.55
N ALA A 478 -11.19 -10.68 -8.26
CA ALA A 478 -10.00 -10.43 -9.06
C ALA A 478 -8.79 -10.05 -8.18
N GLY A 479 -9.00 -9.22 -7.15
CA GLY A 479 -8.01 -8.93 -6.12
C GLY A 479 -7.62 -10.17 -5.35
N ALA A 480 -8.59 -10.96 -4.89
CA ALA A 480 -8.37 -12.20 -4.20
C ALA A 480 -7.57 -13.22 -5.04
N SER A 481 -7.88 -13.35 -6.34
CA SER A 481 -7.12 -14.21 -7.25
C SER A 481 -5.65 -13.80 -7.37
N ARG A 482 -5.38 -12.51 -7.50
CA ARG A 482 -4.00 -11.99 -7.53
C ARG A 482 -3.28 -12.25 -6.20
N ALA A 483 -3.93 -11.98 -5.08
CA ALA A 483 -3.36 -12.22 -3.76
C ALA A 483 -3.05 -13.71 -3.53
N LEU A 484 -3.95 -14.62 -3.94
CA LEU A 484 -3.73 -16.08 -3.92
C LEU A 484 -2.49 -16.47 -4.73
N ALA A 485 -2.35 -15.97 -5.95
CA ALA A 485 -1.20 -16.25 -6.79
C ALA A 485 0.10 -15.64 -6.22
N ALA A 486 0.02 -14.46 -5.59
CA ALA A 486 1.16 -13.79 -4.94
C ALA A 486 1.68 -14.57 -3.74
N VAL A 487 0.80 -15.01 -2.85
CA VAL A 487 1.20 -15.82 -1.67
C VAL A 487 1.74 -17.19 -2.08
N ALA A 488 1.25 -17.77 -3.19
CA ALA A 488 1.80 -19.00 -3.77
C ALA A 488 3.17 -18.82 -4.41
N GLY A 489 3.63 -17.59 -4.63
CA GLY A 489 4.95 -17.31 -5.16
C GLY A 489 5.06 -17.42 -6.67
N SER A 490 4.28 -16.66 -7.40
CA SER A 490 4.30 -16.65 -8.86
C SER A 490 5.69 -16.42 -9.46
N THR A 491 6.56 -15.64 -8.77
CA THR A 491 7.89 -15.26 -9.26
C THR A 491 9.01 -16.27 -8.96
N VAL A 492 8.80 -17.31 -8.16
CA VAL A 492 9.85 -18.28 -7.78
C VAL A 492 10.44 -19.02 -9.00
N ASN A 493 9.69 -19.13 -10.09
CA ASN A 493 10.10 -19.80 -11.33
C ASN A 493 11.06 -18.99 -12.20
N ALA A 494 11.25 -17.70 -11.90
CA ALA A 494 12.05 -16.80 -12.71
C ALA A 494 13.54 -17.23 -12.71
N LEU A 495 14.07 -17.66 -11.56
CA LEU A 495 15.47 -18.12 -11.42
C LEU A 495 15.77 -19.31 -12.33
N GLY A 496 14.97 -20.38 -12.27
CA GLY A 496 15.22 -21.58 -13.07
C GLY A 496 15.12 -21.31 -14.58
N THR A 497 14.17 -20.47 -15.00
CA THR A 497 14.04 -20.08 -16.41
C THR A 497 15.21 -19.21 -16.87
N ALA A 498 15.64 -18.25 -16.04
CA ALA A 498 16.78 -17.38 -16.30
C ALA A 498 18.09 -18.16 -16.37
N GLN A 499 18.31 -19.13 -15.49
CA GLN A 499 19.47 -20.04 -15.51
C GLN A 499 19.58 -20.81 -16.83
N ARG A 500 18.47 -21.41 -17.29
CA ARG A 500 18.41 -22.11 -18.58
C ARG A 500 18.79 -21.19 -19.74
N ASP A 501 18.24 -19.96 -19.77
CA ASP A 501 18.50 -19.02 -20.85
C ASP A 501 19.93 -18.47 -20.80
N ALA A 502 20.52 -18.28 -19.61
CA ALA A 502 21.91 -17.92 -19.44
C ALA A 502 22.89 -19.01 -19.96
N LEU A 503 22.61 -20.28 -19.61
CA LEU A 503 23.43 -21.40 -20.09
C LEU A 503 23.33 -21.54 -21.62
N ARG A 504 22.15 -21.37 -22.20
CA ARG A 504 21.94 -21.39 -23.65
C ARG A 504 22.68 -20.24 -24.35
N GLY A 505 22.63 -19.04 -23.76
CA GLY A 505 23.37 -17.88 -24.22
C GLY A 505 24.88 -18.12 -24.23
N GLN A 506 25.41 -18.75 -23.16
CA GLN A 506 26.81 -19.10 -23.04
C GLN A 506 27.30 -20.00 -24.17
N MET A 507 26.55 -21.05 -24.52
CA MET A 507 26.89 -21.91 -25.66
C MET A 507 26.87 -21.12 -26.99
N GLY A 508 25.94 -20.17 -27.13
CA GLY A 508 25.89 -19.27 -28.27
C GLY A 508 27.15 -18.42 -28.44
N TRP A 509 27.69 -17.88 -27.37
CA TRP A 509 28.92 -17.09 -27.38
C TRP A 509 30.12 -17.93 -27.78
N ILE A 510 30.31 -19.10 -27.18
CA ILE A 510 31.41 -20.01 -27.56
C ILE A 510 31.30 -20.41 -29.03
N ARG A 511 30.09 -20.68 -29.53
CA ARG A 511 29.84 -20.97 -30.95
C ARG A 511 30.28 -19.80 -31.83
N ASN A 512 29.84 -18.60 -31.55
CA ASN A 512 30.10 -17.41 -32.36
C ASN A 512 31.60 -17.11 -32.43
N ARG A 513 32.27 -17.13 -31.30
CA ARG A 513 33.73 -16.96 -31.23
C ARG A 513 34.48 -18.02 -32.05
N THR A 514 34.13 -19.29 -31.89
CA THR A 514 34.81 -20.39 -32.57
C THR A 514 34.61 -20.33 -34.09
N THR A 515 33.47 -19.85 -34.55
CA THR A 515 33.17 -19.73 -35.98
C THR A 515 33.87 -18.52 -36.63
N LEU A 516 33.90 -17.36 -35.96
CA LEU A 516 34.61 -16.17 -36.44
C LEU A 516 36.10 -16.40 -36.67
N MET A 517 36.72 -17.25 -35.90
CA MET A 517 38.17 -17.55 -36.01
C MET A 517 38.53 -18.60 -37.08
N GLY A 518 37.55 -19.36 -37.55
CA GLY A 518 37.83 -20.53 -38.36
C GLY A 518 37.21 -20.64 -39.75
N VAL A 519 36.45 -19.66 -40.17
CA VAL A 519 35.58 -19.80 -41.34
C VAL A 519 36.26 -19.46 -42.66
N ASN A 520 37.25 -18.59 -42.65
CA ASN A 520 37.89 -18.18 -43.92
C ASN A 520 39.30 -18.73 -44.04
N PRO A 521 39.58 -19.65 -45.03
CA PRO A 521 40.92 -20.20 -45.28
C PRO A 521 41.98 -19.15 -45.66
N ALA A 522 41.56 -17.99 -46.21
CA ALA A 522 42.46 -16.87 -46.47
C ALA A 522 42.94 -16.17 -45.20
N TYR A 523 42.30 -16.45 -44.08
CA TYR A 523 42.60 -15.88 -42.76
C TYR A 523 43.53 -16.81 -41.94
N VAL A 524 43.67 -18.06 -42.32
CA VAL A 524 44.60 -18.99 -41.70
C VAL A 524 46.02 -18.58 -42.13
N ASN A 525 46.66 -17.84 -41.22
CA ASN A 525 48.04 -17.45 -41.43
C ASN A 525 48.91 -18.63 -40.96
N ASP A 526 49.71 -19.21 -41.84
CA ASP A 526 50.69 -20.29 -41.53
C ASP A 526 51.71 -19.87 -40.44
N ASP A 527 51.77 -18.54 -40.12
CA ASP A 527 52.67 -17.97 -39.11
C ASP A 527 52.04 -17.90 -37.70
N LEU A 528 50.76 -18.25 -37.52
CA LEU A 528 50.14 -18.27 -36.20
C LEU A 528 50.57 -19.52 -35.41
N PRO A 529 50.80 -19.38 -34.08
CA PRO A 529 51.09 -20.56 -33.27
C PRO A 529 49.89 -21.50 -33.26
N ARG A 530 50.16 -22.81 -33.21
CA ARG A 530 49.09 -23.84 -33.10
C ARG A 530 48.32 -23.81 -31.81
N PHE A 531 48.74 -23.00 -30.86
CA PHE A 531 48.12 -22.78 -29.56
C PHE A 531 47.69 -21.32 -29.44
N HIS A 532 46.41 -21.08 -29.12
CA HIS A 532 45.83 -19.77 -28.99
C HIS A 532 45.25 -19.59 -27.58
N MET A 533 45.53 -18.47 -26.94
CA MET A 533 44.91 -18.03 -25.74
C MET A 533 44.07 -16.79 -26.05
N TRP A 534 42.92 -16.68 -25.42
CA TRP A 534 42.00 -15.59 -25.66
C TRP A 534 41.23 -15.21 -24.42
N MET A 535 40.72 -13.97 -24.40
CA MET A 535 39.80 -13.47 -23.40
C MET A 535 38.70 -12.66 -24.10
N GLU A 536 37.52 -12.68 -23.49
CA GLU A 536 36.34 -11.99 -24.01
C GLU A 536 35.54 -11.43 -22.86
N GLY A 537 35.07 -10.17 -23.01
CA GLY A 537 34.04 -9.61 -22.15
C GLY A 537 32.67 -9.91 -22.75
N THR A 538 31.72 -10.32 -21.91
CA THR A 538 30.37 -10.68 -22.34
C THR A 538 29.34 -9.84 -21.61
N GLY A 539 28.24 -9.49 -22.31
CA GLY A 539 27.09 -8.82 -21.74
C GLY A 539 25.81 -9.23 -22.45
N SER A 540 24.74 -9.47 -21.72
CA SER A 540 23.47 -9.80 -22.32
C SER A 540 22.30 -9.17 -21.56
N TYR A 541 21.21 -9.01 -22.28
CA TYR A 541 19.90 -8.66 -21.74
C TYR A 541 18.87 -9.64 -22.29
N ALA A 542 18.14 -10.27 -21.39
CA ALA A 542 17.03 -11.16 -21.71
C ALA A 542 15.76 -10.67 -21.04
N LYS A 543 14.65 -10.77 -21.75
CA LYS A 543 13.34 -10.42 -21.24
C LYS A 543 12.32 -11.48 -21.65
N LEU A 544 11.55 -11.93 -20.67
CA LEU A 544 10.34 -12.73 -20.86
C LEU A 544 9.17 -11.93 -20.28
N ASP A 545 8.14 -11.69 -21.07
CA ASP A 545 6.97 -10.96 -20.63
C ASP A 545 6.07 -11.82 -19.74
N THR A 546 5.53 -11.21 -18.69
CA THR A 546 4.52 -11.79 -17.78
C THR A 546 3.23 -12.11 -18.54
N ARG A 547 2.58 -13.21 -18.20
CA ARG A 547 1.29 -13.65 -18.76
C ARG A 547 0.29 -13.95 -17.65
N GLY A 548 -0.58 -12.98 -17.36
CA GLY A 548 -1.48 -13.09 -16.21
C GLY A 548 -0.69 -13.12 -14.91
N ASP A 549 -0.80 -14.18 -14.15
CA ASP A 549 -0.05 -14.45 -12.92
C ASP A 549 1.15 -15.39 -13.12
N GLU A 550 1.43 -15.83 -14.36
CA GLU A 550 2.67 -16.53 -14.71
C GLU A 550 3.80 -15.53 -14.89
N SER A 551 4.85 -15.62 -14.05
CA SER A 551 5.92 -14.62 -14.03
C SER A 551 6.77 -14.62 -15.28
N GLY A 552 6.96 -13.41 -15.82
CA GLY A 552 8.09 -13.07 -16.66
C GLY A 552 9.30 -12.63 -15.85
N TYR A 553 10.39 -12.29 -16.53
CA TYR A 553 11.60 -11.75 -15.92
C TYR A 553 12.37 -10.84 -16.86
N GLN A 554 13.26 -10.04 -16.31
CA GLN A 554 14.35 -9.36 -17.00
C GLN A 554 15.64 -9.79 -16.35
N LEU A 555 16.61 -10.23 -17.16
CA LEU A 555 17.94 -10.63 -16.73
C LEU A 555 18.97 -9.81 -17.48
N THR A 556 19.80 -9.08 -16.77
CA THR A 556 20.98 -8.41 -17.30
C THR A 556 22.21 -9.13 -16.78
N THR A 557 23.06 -9.62 -17.68
CA THR A 557 24.33 -10.26 -17.29
C THR A 557 25.52 -9.53 -17.86
N TRP A 558 26.61 -9.55 -17.12
CA TRP A 558 27.92 -9.12 -17.58
C TRP A 558 29.01 -10.02 -16.99
N GLY A 559 30.06 -10.19 -17.70
CA GLY A 559 31.14 -11.09 -17.26
C GLY A 559 32.28 -11.21 -18.22
N GLY A 560 33.04 -12.27 -18.07
CA GLY A 560 34.19 -12.54 -18.93
C GLY A 560 34.48 -14.00 -19.08
N THR A 561 35.06 -14.33 -20.21
CA THR A 561 35.50 -15.65 -20.57
C THR A 561 37.02 -15.64 -20.85
N VAL A 562 37.72 -16.60 -20.31
CA VAL A 562 39.12 -16.90 -20.71
C VAL A 562 39.17 -18.29 -21.28
N GLY A 563 39.88 -18.45 -22.36
CA GLY A 563 39.94 -19.73 -23.05
C GLY A 563 41.24 -19.99 -23.79
N MET A 564 41.38 -21.24 -24.19
CA MET A 564 42.48 -21.69 -25.01
C MET A 564 42.00 -22.70 -26.04
N ASP A 565 42.61 -22.70 -27.21
CA ASP A 565 42.41 -23.69 -28.24
C ASP A 565 43.71 -24.06 -28.90
N VAL A 566 43.75 -25.25 -29.44
CA VAL A 566 44.92 -25.81 -30.15
C VAL A 566 44.47 -26.39 -31.48
N ASP A 567 45.16 -26.04 -32.53
CA ASP A 567 45.05 -26.71 -33.84
C ASP A 567 45.85 -27.98 -33.82
N ILE A 568 45.19 -29.11 -33.63
CA ILE A 568 45.82 -30.42 -33.59
C ILE A 568 46.38 -30.79 -34.98
N ASN A 569 45.62 -30.38 -36.00
CA ASN A 569 46.03 -30.42 -37.39
C ASN A 569 45.18 -29.44 -38.21
N ASP A 570 45.45 -29.28 -39.49
CA ASP A 570 44.76 -28.33 -40.40
C ASP A 570 43.25 -28.53 -40.51
N ARG A 571 42.69 -29.55 -39.88
CA ARG A 571 41.25 -29.90 -39.94
C ARG A 571 40.60 -29.96 -38.58
N PHE A 572 41.38 -30.06 -37.51
CA PHE A 572 40.83 -30.32 -36.20
C PHE A 572 41.40 -29.35 -35.15
N THR A 573 40.50 -28.51 -34.60
CA THR A 573 40.79 -27.61 -33.48
C THR A 573 40.01 -28.07 -32.28
N ALA A 574 40.63 -28.09 -31.10
CA ALA A 574 39.93 -28.35 -29.83
C ALA A 574 40.32 -27.30 -28.81
N GLY A 575 39.41 -26.99 -27.93
CA GLY A 575 39.62 -25.96 -26.91
C GLY A 575 38.76 -26.11 -25.67
N ALA A 576 39.15 -25.32 -24.68
CA ALA A 576 38.44 -25.20 -23.43
C ALA A 576 38.35 -23.72 -23.00
N ALA A 577 37.30 -23.37 -22.30
CA ALA A 577 37.15 -22.03 -21.77
C ALA A 577 36.43 -22.05 -20.41
N PHE A 578 36.78 -21.08 -19.58
CA PHE A 578 36.10 -20.79 -18.33
C PHE A 578 35.42 -19.42 -18.42
N THR A 579 34.17 -19.34 -17.95
CA THR A 579 33.38 -18.12 -17.96
C THR A 579 32.87 -17.84 -16.55
N ALA A 580 32.91 -16.58 -16.15
CA ALA A 580 32.24 -16.07 -14.96
C ALA A 580 31.33 -14.91 -15.36
N ASN A 581 30.04 -15.04 -15.07
CA ASN A 581 29.02 -14.05 -15.38
C ASN A 581 28.25 -13.66 -14.09
N TYR A 582 28.02 -12.39 -13.93
CA TYR A 582 27.19 -11.81 -12.87
C TYR A 582 25.87 -11.34 -13.46
N GLY A 583 24.76 -11.73 -12.87
CA GLY A 583 23.44 -11.45 -13.39
C GLY A 583 22.56 -10.75 -12.36
N SER A 584 21.89 -9.68 -12.77
CA SER A 584 20.80 -9.05 -12.00
C SER A 584 19.48 -9.43 -12.64
N LEU A 585 18.57 -9.94 -11.81
CA LEU A 585 17.26 -10.46 -12.20
C LEU A 585 16.16 -9.63 -11.57
N THR A 586 15.17 -9.21 -12.36
CA THR A 586 13.89 -8.72 -11.86
C THR A 586 12.78 -9.57 -12.43
N ALA A 587 11.79 -9.90 -11.62
CA ALA A 587 10.62 -10.67 -12.04
C ALA A 587 9.34 -10.03 -11.51
N SER A 588 8.25 -10.18 -12.25
CA SER A 588 6.94 -9.67 -11.84
C SER A 588 5.82 -10.56 -12.36
N ALA A 589 4.81 -10.72 -11.53
CA ALA A 589 3.55 -11.37 -11.83
C ALA A 589 2.49 -10.88 -10.83
N ALA A 590 1.90 -11.77 -10.05
CA ALA A 590 1.07 -11.40 -8.92
C ALA A 590 1.90 -10.81 -7.76
N ASP A 591 3.10 -11.30 -7.55
CA ASP A 591 4.17 -10.75 -6.72
C ASP A 591 5.29 -10.14 -7.56
N THR A 592 6.22 -9.42 -6.93
CA THR A 592 7.44 -8.90 -7.56
C THR A 592 8.66 -9.49 -6.90
N ALA A 593 9.74 -9.64 -7.66
CA ALA A 593 10.99 -10.16 -7.11
C ALA A 593 12.21 -9.53 -7.77
N ASP A 594 13.22 -9.28 -6.94
CA ASP A 594 14.56 -8.88 -7.34
C ASP A 594 15.56 -9.93 -6.88
N GLY A 595 16.57 -10.20 -7.68
CA GLY A 595 17.54 -11.23 -7.37
C GLY A 595 18.83 -11.14 -8.18
N ASP A 596 19.76 -11.99 -7.81
CA ASP A 596 21.05 -12.15 -8.50
C ASP A 596 21.20 -13.59 -8.99
N LEU A 597 21.91 -13.75 -10.09
CA LEU A 597 22.24 -15.04 -10.69
C LEU A 597 23.71 -15.02 -11.14
N ASP A 598 24.61 -15.45 -10.28
CA ASP A 598 26.01 -15.53 -10.55
C ASP A 598 26.34 -16.92 -11.11
N SER A 599 26.93 -16.96 -12.29
CA SER A 599 27.09 -18.19 -13.07
C SER A 599 28.53 -18.43 -13.50
N TYR A 600 28.96 -19.64 -13.34
CA TYR A 600 30.32 -20.10 -13.70
C TYR A 600 30.23 -21.28 -14.65
N TYR A 601 30.92 -21.22 -15.77
CA TYR A 601 30.85 -22.24 -16.81
C TYR A 601 32.21 -22.73 -17.21
N VAL A 602 32.29 -24.05 -17.44
CA VAL A 602 33.39 -24.72 -18.15
C VAL A 602 32.88 -25.17 -19.51
N ASN A 603 33.54 -24.73 -20.55
CA ASN A 603 33.17 -25.01 -21.92
C ASN A 603 34.29 -25.84 -22.58
N LEU A 604 33.90 -26.93 -23.22
CA LEU A 604 34.78 -27.73 -24.10
C LEU A 604 34.23 -27.62 -25.52
N PHE A 605 35.08 -27.38 -26.46
CA PHE A 605 34.65 -27.31 -27.86
C PHE A 605 35.63 -27.99 -28.80
N ALA A 606 35.12 -28.53 -29.90
CA ALA A 606 35.90 -29.16 -30.94
C ALA A 606 35.31 -28.82 -32.30
N ARG A 607 36.16 -28.37 -33.20
CA ARG A 607 35.81 -28.09 -34.58
C ARG A 607 36.56 -29.06 -35.51
N TYR A 608 35.82 -29.62 -36.46
CA TYR A 608 36.40 -30.49 -37.50
C TYR A 608 35.93 -29.99 -38.87
N GLN A 609 36.90 -29.72 -39.73
CA GLN A 609 36.67 -29.30 -41.11
C GLN A 609 37.05 -30.42 -42.08
N TYR A 610 36.09 -30.83 -42.91
CA TYR A 610 36.30 -31.82 -43.93
C TYR A 610 35.80 -31.33 -45.30
N ARG A 611 36.72 -30.93 -46.16
CA ARG A 611 36.41 -30.32 -47.47
C ARG A 611 35.63 -29.00 -47.25
N LYS A 612 34.33 -29.01 -47.65
CA LYS A 612 33.41 -27.89 -47.51
C LYS A 612 32.49 -27.99 -46.28
N TRP A 613 32.62 -29.05 -45.50
CA TRP A 613 31.80 -29.30 -44.31
C TRP A 613 32.56 -28.87 -43.05
N SER A 614 31.89 -28.08 -42.23
CA SER A 614 32.35 -27.70 -40.88
C SER A 614 31.42 -28.31 -39.83
N HIS A 615 32.03 -28.99 -38.89
CA HIS A 615 31.38 -29.62 -37.73
C HIS A 615 31.89 -28.92 -36.48
N LEU A 616 30.98 -28.46 -35.60
CA LEU A 616 31.34 -27.89 -34.33
C LEU A 616 30.52 -28.58 -33.23
N LEU A 617 31.23 -29.09 -32.23
CA LEU A 617 30.63 -29.63 -31.00
C LEU A 617 31.04 -28.74 -29.83
N ILE A 618 30.06 -28.36 -28.98
CA ILE A 618 30.28 -27.63 -27.75
C ILE A 618 29.63 -28.41 -26.63
N LEU A 619 30.33 -28.58 -25.51
CA LEU A 619 29.86 -29.12 -24.27
C LEU A 619 30.09 -28.07 -23.19
N THR A 620 29.03 -27.71 -22.44
CA THR A 620 29.11 -26.71 -21.37
C THR A 620 28.58 -27.32 -20.10
N GLY A 621 29.36 -27.27 -19.04
CA GLY A 621 28.91 -27.56 -17.68
C GLY A 621 29.01 -26.29 -16.85
N GLY A 622 28.06 -26.06 -15.96
CA GLY A 622 28.05 -24.85 -15.14
C GLY A 622 27.40 -25.04 -13.78
N TRP A 623 27.72 -24.13 -12.90
CA TRP A 623 27.06 -23.98 -11.59
C TRP A 623 26.77 -22.49 -11.34
N ASN A 624 25.81 -22.24 -10.48
CA ASN A 624 25.37 -20.88 -10.14
C ASN A 624 25.07 -20.74 -8.66
N ASP A 625 25.31 -19.54 -8.16
CA ASP A 625 24.77 -19.04 -6.90
C ASP A 625 23.64 -18.05 -7.24
N ALA A 626 22.50 -18.16 -6.57
CA ALA A 626 21.36 -17.32 -6.86
C ALA A 626 20.67 -16.85 -5.58
N SER A 627 20.17 -15.64 -5.62
CA SER A 627 19.32 -15.06 -4.59
C SER A 627 18.04 -14.51 -5.20
N LEU A 628 16.95 -14.56 -4.46
CA LEU A 628 15.67 -13.97 -4.83
C LEU A 628 15.00 -13.35 -3.61
N THR A 629 14.61 -12.09 -3.70
CA THR A 629 13.82 -11.40 -2.68
C THR A 629 12.48 -11.04 -3.30
N ARG A 630 11.41 -11.67 -2.79
CA ARG A 630 10.04 -11.44 -3.24
C ARG A 630 9.35 -10.43 -2.35
N THR A 631 8.55 -9.55 -2.95
CA THR A 631 7.58 -8.69 -2.25
C THR A 631 6.19 -9.20 -2.60
N VAL A 632 5.48 -9.62 -1.57
CA VAL A 632 4.15 -10.23 -1.67
C VAL A 632 3.12 -9.26 -1.12
N ASP A 633 2.18 -8.83 -1.95
CA ASP A 633 1.03 -8.01 -1.59
C ASP A 633 -0.21 -8.91 -1.53
N TYR A 634 -0.90 -8.91 -0.39
CA TYR A 634 -2.12 -9.69 -0.18
C TYR A 634 -3.37 -8.79 0.01
N GLY A 635 -3.25 -7.51 -0.32
CA GLY A 635 -4.34 -6.53 -0.33
C GLY A 635 -4.30 -5.55 0.84
N THR A 636 -4.43 -6.00 2.08
CA THR A 636 -4.36 -5.12 3.27
C THR A 636 -2.95 -4.94 3.81
N GLY A 637 -1.98 -5.70 3.30
CA GLY A 637 -0.60 -5.64 3.72
C GLY A 637 0.34 -6.35 2.77
N SER A 638 1.63 -6.27 3.07
CA SER A 638 2.68 -6.92 2.30
C SER A 638 3.80 -7.44 3.17
N TYR A 639 4.57 -8.39 2.66
CA TYR A 639 5.78 -8.88 3.30
C TYR A 639 6.88 -9.16 2.28
N GLN A 640 8.11 -9.25 2.77
CA GLN A 640 9.27 -9.68 1.96
C GLN A 640 9.72 -11.07 2.37
N ALA A 641 10.02 -11.89 1.35
CA ALA A 641 10.53 -13.24 1.48
C ALA A 641 11.82 -13.38 0.67
N ARG A 642 12.90 -13.80 1.32
CA ARG A 642 14.21 -13.97 0.70
C ARG A 642 14.64 -15.41 0.69
N GLY A 643 15.01 -15.92 -0.50
CA GLY A 643 15.59 -17.23 -0.71
C GLY A 643 16.99 -17.13 -1.31
N ASN A 644 17.88 -18.03 -0.88
CA ASN A 644 19.19 -18.24 -1.50
C ASN A 644 19.27 -19.71 -1.94
N THR A 645 19.81 -19.94 -3.12
CA THR A 645 19.91 -21.29 -3.69
C THR A 645 21.12 -21.41 -4.57
N THR A 646 21.48 -22.65 -4.86
CA THR A 646 22.51 -23.00 -5.84
C THR A 646 21.85 -23.73 -7.00
N GLY A 647 22.57 -23.81 -8.11
CA GLY A 647 22.10 -24.56 -9.25
C GLY A 647 23.25 -25.10 -10.08
N SER A 648 22.93 -26.04 -10.95
CA SER A 648 23.87 -26.62 -11.93
C SER A 648 23.20 -26.79 -13.27
N GLY A 649 24.00 -26.89 -14.32
CA GLY A 649 23.47 -27.12 -15.65
C GLY A 649 24.46 -27.76 -16.56
N PHE A 650 23.93 -28.44 -17.55
CA PHE A 650 24.70 -29.05 -18.63
C PHE A 650 24.07 -28.72 -19.98
N GLY A 651 24.89 -28.37 -20.96
CA GLY A 651 24.48 -28.13 -22.33
C GLY A 651 25.38 -28.83 -23.34
N ALA A 652 24.77 -29.27 -24.41
CA ALA A 652 25.47 -29.78 -25.56
C ALA A 652 24.90 -29.16 -26.84
N MET A 653 25.77 -28.74 -27.74
CA MET A 653 25.41 -28.14 -29.03
C MET A 653 26.26 -28.74 -30.15
N TYR A 654 25.60 -29.08 -31.23
CA TYR A 654 26.27 -29.51 -32.47
C TYR A 654 25.80 -28.61 -33.62
N GLU A 655 26.77 -28.06 -34.36
CA GLU A 655 26.51 -27.29 -35.58
C GLU A 655 27.17 -27.97 -36.78
N LEU A 656 26.42 -28.08 -37.86
CA LEU A 656 26.86 -28.52 -39.16
C LEU A 656 26.69 -27.37 -40.16
N ALA A 657 27.78 -27.00 -40.86
CA ALA A 657 27.72 -25.94 -41.85
C ALA A 657 28.41 -26.38 -43.15
N TYR A 658 28.04 -25.78 -44.27
CA TYR A 658 28.59 -26.09 -45.60
C TYR A 658 29.06 -24.80 -46.29
N ASP A 659 30.36 -24.78 -46.71
CA ASP A 659 31.00 -23.62 -47.30
C ASP A 659 30.67 -23.48 -48.79
N ILE A 660 30.06 -22.35 -49.15
CA ILE A 660 29.81 -21.95 -50.55
C ILE A 660 30.57 -20.65 -50.79
N ALA A 661 31.67 -20.73 -51.53
CA ALA A 661 32.41 -19.55 -51.96
C ALA A 661 31.56 -18.79 -53.01
N LEU A 662 31.33 -17.49 -52.76
CA LEU A 662 30.56 -16.62 -53.66
C LEU A 662 31.44 -15.89 -54.68
N ASN A 663 32.74 -15.95 -54.53
CA ASN A 663 33.76 -15.40 -55.44
C ASN A 663 34.92 -16.37 -55.65
N GLU A 664 35.75 -16.15 -56.69
CA GLU A 664 36.84 -17.04 -57.08
C GLU A 664 37.97 -17.08 -56.05
N ASP A 665 38.27 -15.96 -55.43
CA ASP A 665 39.29 -15.81 -54.36
C ASP A 665 38.86 -16.33 -53.00
N ARG A 666 37.58 -16.77 -52.88
CA ARG A 666 36.96 -17.27 -51.63
C ARG A 666 37.03 -16.28 -50.49
N SER A 667 37.10 -14.97 -50.78
CA SER A 667 37.07 -13.92 -49.78
C SER A 667 35.65 -13.68 -49.19
N VAL A 668 34.60 -14.18 -49.86
CA VAL A 668 33.23 -14.15 -49.39
C VAL A 668 32.66 -15.56 -49.39
N ILE A 669 32.21 -16.03 -48.24
CA ILE A 669 31.65 -17.37 -48.01
C ILE A 669 30.25 -17.29 -47.44
N LEU A 670 29.32 -17.98 -48.09
CA LEU A 670 27.97 -18.25 -47.55
C LEU A 670 27.99 -19.67 -46.94
N GLN A 671 27.52 -19.78 -45.71
CA GLN A 671 27.39 -21.06 -45.00
C GLN A 671 25.95 -21.30 -44.59
N PRO A 672 25.14 -22.08 -45.33
CA PRO A 672 23.95 -22.69 -44.77
C PRO A 672 24.37 -23.60 -43.60
N LEU A 673 23.58 -23.53 -42.50
CA LEU A 673 23.90 -24.26 -41.28
C LEU A 673 22.67 -24.92 -40.66
N PHE A 674 22.92 -25.99 -39.95
CA PHE A 674 22.00 -26.71 -39.10
C PHE A 674 22.62 -26.79 -37.69
N ASN A 675 21.82 -26.51 -36.67
CA ASN A 675 22.24 -26.59 -35.28
C ASN A 675 21.23 -27.43 -34.47
N ALA A 676 21.73 -28.27 -33.59
CA ALA A 676 20.94 -29.00 -32.61
C ALA A 676 21.57 -28.79 -31.23
N SER A 677 20.76 -28.51 -30.24
CA SER A 677 21.24 -28.31 -28.87
C SER A 677 20.27 -28.91 -27.85
N ILE A 678 20.83 -29.28 -26.71
CA ILE A 678 20.08 -29.67 -25.52
C ILE A 678 20.69 -28.95 -24.31
N VAL A 679 19.83 -28.49 -23.42
CA VAL A 679 20.18 -27.84 -22.17
C VAL A 679 19.34 -28.44 -21.06
N THR A 680 19.99 -28.90 -20.00
CA THR A 680 19.36 -29.32 -18.75
C THR A 680 19.91 -28.48 -17.62
N THR A 681 19.04 -27.90 -16.85
CA THR A 681 19.37 -27.10 -15.64
C THR A 681 18.59 -27.61 -14.45
N ARG A 682 19.24 -27.58 -13.29
CA ARG A 682 18.65 -27.86 -11.99
C ARG A 682 18.99 -26.72 -11.05
N MET A 683 17.97 -26.22 -10.36
CA MET A 683 18.07 -25.29 -9.26
C MET A 683 17.68 -26.03 -7.99
N ASP A 684 18.54 -25.99 -6.97
CA ASP A 684 18.29 -26.68 -5.70
C ASP A 684 17.13 -26.03 -4.95
N GLY A 685 16.42 -26.83 -4.17
CA GLY A 685 15.34 -26.34 -3.32
C GLY A 685 15.85 -25.44 -2.21
N TYR A 686 15.02 -24.52 -1.74
CA TYR A 686 15.37 -23.58 -0.68
C TYR A 686 14.19 -23.26 0.22
N ARG A 687 14.46 -22.59 1.32
CA ARG A 687 13.47 -22.03 2.24
C ARG A 687 13.62 -20.53 2.27
N GLU A 688 12.51 -19.84 2.18
CA GLU A 688 12.49 -18.40 2.32
C GLU A 688 12.64 -17.96 3.78
N SER A 689 13.09 -16.74 3.97
CA SER A 689 13.30 -16.08 5.27
C SER A 689 12.90 -14.60 5.16
N GLY A 690 12.98 -13.84 6.25
CA GLY A 690 12.64 -12.42 6.27
C GLY A 690 11.33 -12.13 6.97
N SER A 691 10.65 -11.04 6.63
CA SER A 691 9.41 -10.63 7.27
C SER A 691 8.21 -11.55 6.96
N ALA A 692 8.37 -12.46 6.01
CA ALA A 692 7.36 -13.46 5.66
C ALA A 692 7.07 -14.45 6.81
N GLY A 693 8.05 -14.76 7.67
CA GLY A 693 7.86 -15.73 8.73
C GLY A 693 7.28 -17.06 8.19
N ASN A 694 6.17 -17.50 8.76
CA ASN A 694 5.47 -18.74 8.36
C ASN A 694 4.79 -18.67 6.99
N ALA A 695 4.58 -17.47 6.44
CA ALA A 695 4.08 -17.26 5.08
C ALA A 695 5.18 -17.41 4.01
N GLY A 696 6.45 -17.48 4.42
CA GLY A 696 7.55 -17.82 3.54
C GLY A 696 7.36 -19.21 2.95
N LEU A 697 7.96 -19.44 1.79
CA LEU A 697 7.84 -20.69 1.06
C LEU A 697 9.03 -21.61 1.28
N LYS A 698 8.78 -22.90 1.35
CA LYS A 698 9.69 -23.94 0.93
C LYS A 698 9.48 -24.13 -0.55
N VAL A 699 10.53 -23.92 -1.33
CA VAL A 699 10.56 -24.19 -2.77
C VAL A 699 11.34 -25.48 -3.00
N GLU A 700 10.77 -26.42 -3.72
CA GLU A 700 11.43 -27.66 -4.06
C GLU A 700 12.38 -27.47 -5.26
N ASP A 701 13.22 -28.46 -5.52
CA ASP A 701 14.14 -28.47 -6.67
C ASP A 701 13.39 -28.20 -7.96
N GLN A 702 13.98 -27.39 -8.83
CA GLN A 702 13.44 -27.10 -10.16
C GLN A 702 14.36 -27.71 -11.21
N GLU A 703 13.82 -28.48 -12.14
CA GLU A 703 14.56 -29.03 -13.26
C GLU A 703 13.90 -28.65 -14.58
N LEU A 704 14.70 -28.18 -15.53
CA LEU A 704 14.24 -27.78 -16.86
C LEU A 704 15.14 -28.41 -17.92
N THR A 705 14.55 -29.16 -18.85
CA THR A 705 15.23 -29.71 -20.00
C THR A 705 14.61 -29.21 -21.29
N THR A 706 15.41 -28.52 -22.09
CA THR A 706 15.00 -27.95 -23.39
C THR A 706 15.97 -28.44 -24.48
N ALA A 707 15.42 -28.99 -25.55
CA ALA A 707 16.13 -29.24 -26.78
C ALA A 707 15.72 -28.21 -27.85
N ALA A 708 16.64 -27.90 -28.76
CA ALA A 708 16.32 -27.02 -29.88
C ALA A 708 16.99 -27.51 -31.16
N VAL A 709 16.29 -27.29 -32.26
CA VAL A 709 16.88 -27.45 -33.60
C VAL A 709 16.75 -26.09 -34.31
N ALA A 710 17.81 -25.73 -35.05
CA ALA A 710 17.82 -24.48 -35.81
C ALA A 710 18.36 -24.70 -37.21
N VAL A 711 17.85 -23.96 -38.16
CA VAL A 711 18.36 -23.80 -39.50
C VAL A 711 18.68 -22.34 -39.77
N GLY A 712 19.73 -22.10 -40.52
CA GLY A 712 20.14 -20.72 -40.78
C GLY A 712 21.21 -20.61 -41.85
N ALA A 713 21.72 -19.41 -41.94
CA ALA A 713 22.85 -19.11 -42.83
C ALA A 713 23.76 -18.05 -42.17
N ARG A 714 25.02 -18.18 -42.47
CA ARG A 714 26.10 -17.26 -42.14
C ARG A 714 26.77 -16.78 -43.41
N LEU A 715 26.93 -15.46 -43.56
CA LEU A 715 27.71 -14.83 -44.62
C LEU A 715 28.91 -14.16 -43.99
N SER A 716 30.10 -14.60 -44.37
CA SER A 716 31.36 -14.00 -43.93
C SER A 716 32.18 -13.48 -45.11
N GLY A 717 32.90 -12.39 -44.93
CA GLY A 717 33.68 -11.78 -45.99
C GLY A 717 34.79 -10.87 -45.48
N LEU A 718 35.87 -10.79 -46.24
CA LEU A 718 36.95 -9.85 -45.98
C LEU A 718 36.53 -8.43 -46.38
N MET A 719 36.76 -7.48 -45.47
CA MET A 719 36.24 -6.10 -45.54
C MET A 719 37.33 -5.09 -45.97
N GLY A 720 38.42 -5.57 -46.62
CA GLY A 720 39.52 -4.73 -47.01
C GLY A 720 40.54 -4.43 -45.87
N SER A 721 41.57 -3.67 -46.18
CA SER A 721 42.64 -3.39 -45.21
C SER A 721 42.19 -2.54 -44.04
N ASN A 722 42.46 -3.02 -42.85
CA ASN A 722 42.20 -2.29 -41.60
C ASN A 722 43.32 -1.29 -41.27
N VAL A 723 43.18 -0.55 -40.17
CA VAL A 723 44.17 0.40 -39.66
C VAL A 723 45.54 -0.22 -39.30
N PHE A 724 45.63 -1.55 -39.22
CA PHE A 724 46.85 -2.29 -38.96
C PHE A 724 47.45 -2.92 -40.24
N GLY A 725 46.94 -2.56 -41.43
CA GLY A 725 47.43 -3.03 -42.71
C GLY A 725 47.06 -4.47 -43.06
N ARG A 726 46.09 -5.05 -42.37
CA ARG A 726 45.55 -6.40 -42.63
C ARG A 726 44.03 -6.33 -42.89
N GLU A 727 43.48 -7.32 -43.55
CA GLU A 727 42.05 -7.39 -43.85
C GLU A 727 41.26 -7.83 -42.62
N ALA A 728 40.15 -7.12 -42.34
CA ALA A 728 39.21 -7.53 -41.32
C ALA A 728 38.20 -8.52 -41.87
N LEU A 729 37.73 -9.46 -41.05
CA LEU A 729 36.66 -10.40 -41.40
C LEU A 729 35.32 -9.92 -40.77
N GLY A 730 34.34 -9.63 -41.61
CA GLY A 730 32.96 -9.36 -41.17
C GLY A 730 32.09 -10.59 -41.35
N GLU A 731 31.12 -10.75 -40.45
CA GLU A 731 30.15 -11.85 -40.47
C GLU A 731 28.75 -11.33 -40.15
N VAL A 732 27.74 -11.84 -40.88
CA VAL A 732 26.32 -11.67 -40.54
C VAL A 732 25.70 -13.07 -40.55
N ARG A 733 24.85 -13.34 -39.57
CA ARG A 733 24.13 -14.61 -39.42
C ARG A 733 22.66 -14.44 -39.11
N VAL A 734 21.86 -15.36 -39.64
CA VAL A 734 20.42 -15.43 -39.36
C VAL A 734 20.03 -16.88 -39.11
N ASN A 735 19.25 -17.13 -38.10
CA ASN A 735 18.77 -18.46 -37.73
C ASN A 735 17.30 -18.42 -37.33
N VAL A 736 16.62 -19.52 -37.66
CA VAL A 736 15.28 -19.82 -37.09
C VAL A 736 15.41 -21.10 -36.30
N SER A 737 15.00 -21.07 -35.04
CA SER A 737 15.04 -22.22 -34.13
C SER A 737 13.67 -22.64 -33.70
N GLN A 738 13.50 -23.95 -33.46
CA GLN A 738 12.32 -24.58 -32.86
C GLN A 738 12.72 -25.24 -31.57
N ASP A 739 12.11 -24.81 -30.46
CA ASP A 739 12.33 -25.34 -29.12
C ASP A 739 11.34 -26.47 -28.81
N MET A 740 11.83 -27.50 -28.14
CA MET A 740 11.10 -28.68 -27.69
C MET A 740 11.43 -28.95 -26.22
N GLY A 741 10.54 -29.65 -25.48
CA GLY A 741 10.72 -29.91 -24.05
C GLY A 741 10.08 -28.84 -23.17
N ASP A 742 10.72 -28.56 -22.01
CA ASP A 742 10.17 -27.66 -21.00
C ASP A 742 10.30 -26.21 -21.45
N ARG A 743 9.17 -25.58 -21.69
CA ARG A 743 9.08 -24.19 -22.16
C ARG A 743 8.61 -23.22 -21.09
N ARG A 744 8.29 -23.69 -19.90
CA ARG A 744 7.98 -22.87 -18.74
C ARG A 744 8.58 -23.44 -17.48
N GLY A 745 8.98 -22.58 -16.56
CA GLY A 745 9.39 -22.99 -15.23
C GLY A 745 8.20 -23.57 -14.46
N GLN A 746 8.46 -24.59 -13.68
CA GLN A 746 7.56 -25.15 -12.70
C GLN A 746 8.33 -25.35 -11.41
N ALA A 747 7.75 -24.96 -10.28
CA ALA A 747 8.25 -25.24 -8.95
C ALA A 747 7.13 -25.78 -8.08
N ASN A 748 7.39 -26.75 -7.23
CA ASN A 748 6.50 -27.11 -6.16
C ASN A 748 6.83 -26.25 -4.94
N VAL A 749 5.80 -25.62 -4.37
CA VAL A 749 5.95 -24.71 -3.24
C VAL A 749 5.00 -25.10 -2.11
N GLY A 750 5.40 -24.88 -0.87
CA GLY A 750 4.58 -25.04 0.33
C GLY A 750 4.91 -23.98 1.34
N PHE A 751 3.96 -23.58 2.17
CA PHE A 751 4.24 -22.61 3.24
C PHE A 751 5.20 -23.21 4.28
N LEU A 752 6.02 -22.36 4.90
CA LEU A 752 6.86 -22.79 6.02
C LEU A 752 6.02 -23.22 7.24
N ALA A 753 4.78 -22.76 7.34
CA ALA A 753 3.81 -23.23 8.32
C ALA A 753 3.47 -24.73 8.14
N ASP A 754 3.39 -25.21 6.90
CA ASP A 754 3.22 -26.64 6.56
C ASP A 754 4.04 -26.98 5.30
N PRO A 755 5.35 -27.23 5.45
CA PRO A 755 6.23 -27.50 4.32
C PRO A 755 6.06 -28.88 3.71
N SER A 756 5.20 -29.73 4.26
CA SER A 756 4.90 -31.06 3.74
C SER A 756 3.86 -31.02 2.61
N TYR A 757 2.96 -30.04 2.63
CA TYR A 757 1.94 -29.86 1.61
C TYR A 757 2.43 -28.89 0.55
N THR A 758 2.65 -29.39 -0.66
CA THR A 758 3.18 -28.58 -1.77
C THR A 758 2.27 -28.56 -2.98
N ARG A 759 2.29 -27.47 -3.74
CA ARG A 759 1.55 -27.29 -4.99
C ARG A 759 2.45 -26.71 -6.08
N PRO A 760 2.21 -27.10 -7.36
CA PRO A 760 2.95 -26.56 -8.47
C PRO A 760 2.54 -25.12 -8.79
N VAL A 761 3.50 -24.23 -8.92
CA VAL A 761 3.36 -22.89 -9.50
C VAL A 761 4.13 -22.79 -10.80
N TYR A 762 3.68 -21.94 -11.69
CA TYR A 762 4.17 -21.88 -13.06
C TYR A 762 4.64 -20.47 -13.44
N GLY A 763 5.75 -20.41 -14.15
CA GLY A 763 6.25 -19.21 -14.83
C GLY A 763 5.66 -19.05 -16.24
N ALA A 764 5.87 -17.90 -16.85
CA ALA A 764 5.43 -17.61 -18.19
C ALA A 764 6.05 -18.56 -19.23
N LYS A 765 5.23 -18.99 -20.16
CA LYS A 765 5.63 -19.91 -21.19
C LYS A 765 6.46 -19.23 -22.29
N VAL A 766 7.67 -19.68 -22.52
CA VAL A 766 8.53 -19.24 -23.63
C VAL A 766 7.97 -19.70 -24.97
N GLY A 767 8.11 -18.89 -26.00
CA GLY A 767 7.75 -19.26 -27.37
C GLY A 767 8.50 -20.48 -27.86
N SER A 768 7.90 -21.27 -28.74
CA SER A 768 8.55 -22.46 -29.32
C SER A 768 9.43 -22.14 -30.52
N THR A 769 9.24 -21.01 -31.18
CA THR A 769 9.98 -20.60 -32.36
C THR A 769 10.69 -19.30 -32.09
N ALA A 770 11.99 -19.23 -32.34
CA ALA A 770 12.78 -18.02 -32.20
C ALA A 770 13.48 -17.67 -33.53
N PHE A 771 13.56 -16.38 -33.79
CA PHE A 771 14.36 -15.82 -34.87
C PHE A 771 15.56 -15.11 -34.27
N GLN A 772 16.75 -15.38 -34.81
CA GLN A 772 18.01 -14.80 -34.35
C GLN A 772 18.74 -14.13 -35.52
N ILE A 773 19.25 -12.93 -35.26
CA ILE A 773 20.14 -12.21 -36.16
C ILE A 773 21.38 -11.80 -35.36
N GLY A 774 22.55 -11.89 -35.97
CA GLY A 774 23.81 -11.49 -35.33
C GLY A 774 24.80 -10.98 -36.36
N ALA A 775 25.76 -10.22 -35.89
CA ALA A 775 26.89 -9.74 -36.70
C ALA A 775 28.16 -9.78 -35.87
N GLY A 776 29.25 -10.14 -36.50
CA GLY A 776 30.55 -10.21 -35.89
C GLY A 776 31.64 -9.54 -36.74
N LEU A 777 32.69 -9.07 -36.09
CA LEU A 777 33.85 -8.47 -36.70
C LEU A 777 35.12 -9.02 -36.02
N SER A 778 36.07 -9.46 -36.84
CA SER A 778 37.39 -9.95 -36.40
C SER A 778 38.49 -9.15 -37.10
N VAL A 779 39.35 -8.54 -36.30
CA VAL A 779 40.40 -7.62 -36.79
C VAL A 779 41.76 -8.11 -36.33
N PRO A 780 42.65 -8.59 -37.23
CA PRO A 780 44.02 -8.95 -36.90
C PRO A 780 44.82 -7.72 -36.43
N VAL A 781 45.62 -7.92 -35.38
CA VAL A 781 46.49 -6.92 -34.80
C VAL A 781 47.91 -7.49 -34.72
N GLY A 782 48.83 -6.91 -35.47
CA GLY A 782 50.18 -7.41 -35.56
C GLY A 782 50.27 -8.81 -36.20
N THR A 783 51.24 -9.64 -35.80
CA THR A 783 51.47 -10.98 -36.36
C THR A 783 50.80 -12.11 -35.55
N GLN A 784 50.35 -11.82 -34.31
CA GLN A 784 49.92 -12.87 -33.38
C GLN A 784 48.63 -12.53 -32.60
N GLY A 785 48.00 -11.39 -32.87
CA GLY A 785 46.83 -10.93 -32.16
C GLY A 785 45.60 -10.77 -33.06
N VAL A 786 44.42 -11.00 -32.51
CA VAL A 786 43.13 -10.70 -33.14
C VAL A 786 42.19 -10.08 -32.12
N ILE A 787 41.56 -8.99 -32.48
CA ILE A 787 40.43 -8.41 -31.74
C ILE A 787 39.16 -8.83 -32.44
N PHE A 788 38.19 -9.33 -31.70
CA PHE A 788 36.85 -9.68 -32.24
C PHE A 788 35.76 -9.05 -31.42
N VAL A 789 34.67 -8.75 -32.11
CA VAL A 789 33.42 -8.21 -31.53
C VAL A 789 32.27 -9.00 -32.15
N ASP A 790 31.33 -9.43 -31.35
CA ASP A 790 30.13 -10.16 -31.75
C ASP A 790 28.86 -9.53 -31.14
#